data_5386648f799691a27d890637bbf9b477
#
_entry.id   5386648f799691a27d890637bbf9b477
#
_cell.length_a   1.000
_cell.length_b   1.000
_cell.length_c   1.000
_cell.angle_alpha   90.00
_cell.angle_beta   90.00
_cell.angle_gamma   90.00
#
_symmetry.space_group_name_H-M   'P 1'
#
loop_
_entity.id
_entity.type
_entity.pdbx_description
1 polymer ?
#
loop_
_entity_poly.entity_id
_entity_poly.type
_entity_poly.pdbx_seq_one_letter_code
_entity_poly.pdbx_strand_id
1 'polypeptide(L)'
;MLSAPTRKSITDLSRRKSRTFFAVTTLALAVAGIGLFALPTLMNRSMDATVAADQLPDLTVSIRPVVLSSAQLAALAAVPNVTAIEPRSFFSGPVYVGARRAFAQVRGIADFGRQNANVVHVASGAAPVHGELLTDVQNAKHGLLDVHAGETVQIIGADGAVRRLRVSGEGRNLDGAQSVTSDNVIVLYANTATVASLSGVNGYEELDFRLADTGSAAVKQTTTTIRDRLAAVPGFNGFSDLPETRAAGDWPGKSSFLQFTKFFYVITVLALLSALVLIYNTITTLVAEQTSEIGIMKAVGGRRRQVAAVYLKTALLLGALGTGVGIVFGVVLANGLARYFGSTFFAVTTRLGVDWRIVLLSALVGLAASVLVALPAIRRAVRVPVREALQASGSAVGEHDANNRFLRGVRFLPRTAQIGLRNVGRRRRRSIATALVIAFAVGTLLAVLGLAQGAANASRASWGDHGEDVKITAQGHRGFDATAASLIRATPGVATAEPMFVTDVNLAGKDAKIWAVTQATMFHYRLAAGRWYTPAEQQTKARVAVVERDIARVTSTRLGDTIGVETASGPVSFRVIGISTNQQESGTALFVPLTTMHALLPGMSPEDNDYWVRTTSHAHALIDSTTTRIEDTLTAHGYPVNSEIKYVRLANEVASNRTITTTLAAVGFLVVAISMAGLAGALTTSIFERRREIGILRSIGARARDIRRIFATETIALAAIGWLIAIPIGYLLERFLVWMLKQVANVDVPFTFPLRYLALALAGTIVLALLITLLPIRRAARYPPGHALRYA
;
A
#
# COMPACT_ATOMS: atom_id res chain seq x y z
N MET A 1 -14.40 10.01 48.47
CA MET A 1 -15.01 11.28 48.01
C MET A 1 -14.11 11.97 46.97
N LEU A 2 -14.68 12.39 45.84
CA LEU A 2 -13.92 13.16 44.83
C LEU A 2 -13.51 14.51 45.35
N SER A 3 -12.26 14.94 45.12
CA SER A 3 -11.78 16.27 45.48
C SER A 3 -12.59 17.38 44.83
N ALA A 4 -12.76 18.52 45.46
CA ALA A 4 -13.52 19.69 44.94
C ALA A 4 -13.06 20.12 43.52
N PRO A 5 -11.76 20.14 43.19
CA PRO A 5 -11.29 20.40 41.79
C PRO A 5 -11.78 19.35 40.78
N THR A 6 -11.80 18.10 41.15
CA THR A 6 -12.26 16.98 40.27
C THR A 6 -13.76 17.08 40.02
N ARG A 7 -14.54 17.36 41.08
CA ARG A 7 -16.00 17.54 40.97
C ARG A 7 -16.37 18.72 40.07
N LYS A 8 -15.66 19.85 40.20
CA LYS A 8 -15.81 20.99 39.30
C LYS A 8 -15.49 20.60 37.85
N SER A 9 -14.38 19.94 37.59
CA SER A 9 -13.98 19.55 36.23
C SER A 9 -15.04 18.67 35.55
N ILE A 10 -15.60 17.68 36.27
CA ILE A 10 -16.65 16.82 35.76
C ILE A 10 -17.93 17.62 35.47
N THR A 11 -18.33 18.52 36.37
CA THR A 11 -19.52 19.36 36.17
C THR A 11 -19.35 20.30 34.97
N ASP A 12 -18.16 20.87 34.78
CA ASP A 12 -17.89 21.76 33.65
C ASP A 12 -17.95 21.03 32.32
N LEU A 13 -17.44 19.77 32.26
CA LEU A 13 -17.51 18.92 31.07
C LEU A 13 -18.96 18.47 30.77
N SER A 14 -19.73 18.11 31.79
CA SER A 14 -21.11 17.64 31.62
C SER A 14 -22.08 18.76 31.21
N ARG A 15 -21.84 20.00 31.64
CA ARG A 15 -22.63 21.16 31.23
C ARG A 15 -22.38 21.60 29.79
N ARG A 16 -21.22 21.22 29.19
CA ARG A 16 -20.80 21.65 27.84
C ARG A 16 -20.69 20.43 26.87
N LYS A 17 -21.75 19.59 26.87
CA LYS A 17 -21.76 18.28 26.15
C LYS A 17 -21.25 18.31 24.71
N SER A 18 -21.68 19.27 23.89
CA SER A 18 -21.28 19.33 22.48
C SER A 18 -19.78 19.58 22.30
N ARG A 19 -19.19 20.46 23.11
CA ARG A 19 -17.76 20.77 23.05
C ARG A 19 -16.91 19.60 23.54
N THR A 20 -17.29 19.01 24.67
CA THR A 20 -16.66 17.83 25.23
C THR A 20 -16.69 16.70 24.21
N PHE A 21 -17.84 16.49 23.55
CA PHE A 21 -17.98 15.50 22.51
C PHE A 21 -16.99 15.73 21.35
N PHE A 22 -16.93 16.94 20.78
CA PHE A 22 -15.99 17.22 19.67
C PHE A 22 -14.52 17.06 20.09
N ALA A 23 -14.14 17.53 21.29
CA ALA A 23 -12.79 17.39 21.78
C ALA A 23 -12.41 15.92 22.02
N VAL A 24 -13.29 15.14 22.64
CA VAL A 24 -13.10 13.70 22.86
C VAL A 24 -13.02 12.95 21.55
N THR A 25 -13.94 13.20 20.61
CA THR A 25 -13.97 12.54 19.30
C THR A 25 -12.69 12.79 18.50
N THR A 26 -12.22 14.05 18.48
CA THR A 26 -11.00 14.39 17.73
C THR A 26 -9.77 13.74 18.32
N LEU A 27 -9.63 13.76 19.65
CA LEU A 27 -8.53 13.06 20.31
C LEU A 27 -8.64 11.54 20.12
N ALA A 28 -9.85 11.00 20.22
CA ALA A 28 -10.10 9.56 20.00
C ALA A 28 -9.68 9.12 18.60
N LEU A 29 -10.06 9.89 17.57
CA LEU A 29 -9.65 9.60 16.18
C LEU A 29 -8.13 9.68 15.99
N ALA A 30 -7.46 10.66 16.61
CA ALA A 30 -6.01 10.76 16.51
C ALA A 30 -5.29 9.61 17.23
N VAL A 31 -5.78 9.24 18.42
CA VAL A 31 -5.24 8.09 19.18
C VAL A 31 -5.55 6.78 18.48
N ALA A 32 -6.72 6.64 17.84
CA ALA A 32 -7.05 5.50 16.99
C ALA A 32 -6.05 5.32 15.84
N GLY A 33 -5.55 6.41 15.25
CA GLY A 33 -4.47 6.37 14.27
C GLY A 33 -3.19 5.70 14.82
N ILE A 34 -2.83 5.94 16.11
CA ILE A 34 -1.68 5.25 16.74
C ILE A 34 -1.91 3.74 16.80
N GLY A 35 -3.16 3.29 16.90
CA GLY A 35 -3.51 1.87 16.87
C GLY A 35 -3.04 1.16 15.59
N LEU A 36 -2.90 1.88 14.46
CA LEU A 36 -2.39 1.33 13.21
C LEU A 36 -0.94 0.82 13.31
N PHE A 37 -0.17 1.29 14.31
CA PHE A 37 1.17 0.76 14.56
C PHE A 37 1.16 -0.70 15.04
N ALA A 38 0.01 -1.24 15.46
CA ALA A 38 -0.16 -2.65 15.76
C ALA A 38 -0.28 -3.53 14.50
N LEU A 39 -0.56 -2.94 13.33
CA LEU A 39 -0.81 -3.68 12.09
C LEU A 39 0.32 -4.65 11.70
N PRO A 40 1.62 -4.26 11.72
CA PRO A 40 2.71 -5.20 11.46
C PRO A 40 2.75 -6.37 12.44
N THR A 41 2.53 -6.12 13.73
CA THR A 41 2.55 -7.17 14.76
C THR A 41 1.40 -8.17 14.58
N LEU A 42 0.19 -7.67 14.25
CA LEU A 42 -0.98 -8.51 14.01
C LEU A 42 -0.81 -9.35 12.73
N MET A 43 -0.28 -8.73 11.68
CA MET A 43 0.02 -9.43 10.43
C MET A 43 1.10 -10.50 10.62
N ASN A 44 2.23 -10.17 11.23
CA ASN A 44 3.29 -11.13 11.50
C ASN A 44 2.77 -12.34 12.30
N ARG A 45 2.02 -12.12 13.38
CA ARG A 45 1.44 -13.24 14.16
C ARG A 45 0.52 -14.13 13.33
N SER A 46 -0.26 -13.54 12.43
CA SER A 46 -1.19 -14.28 11.57
C SER A 46 -0.43 -15.06 10.50
N MET A 47 0.60 -14.42 9.92
CA MET A 47 1.47 -15.02 8.91
C MET A 47 2.33 -16.13 9.49
N ASP A 48 2.98 -15.93 10.64
CA ASP A 48 3.77 -16.94 11.33
C ASP A 48 2.93 -18.20 11.62
N ALA A 49 1.67 -18.00 12.03
CA ALA A 49 0.76 -19.11 12.25
C ALA A 49 0.36 -19.83 10.94
N THR A 50 0.22 -19.09 9.82
CA THR A 50 -0.11 -19.68 8.53
C THR A 50 1.13 -20.38 7.93
N VAL A 51 2.30 -19.76 8.00
CA VAL A 51 3.59 -20.36 7.61
C VAL A 51 3.82 -21.69 8.35
N ALA A 52 3.54 -21.71 9.65
CA ALA A 52 3.66 -22.94 10.45
C ALA A 52 2.59 -23.99 10.09
N ALA A 53 1.34 -23.58 9.79
CA ALA A 53 0.26 -24.48 9.41
C ALA A 53 0.48 -25.09 8.02
N ASP A 54 0.86 -24.24 7.04
CA ASP A 54 1.15 -24.65 5.66
C ASP A 54 2.54 -25.28 5.55
N GLN A 55 3.33 -25.33 6.62
CA GLN A 55 4.69 -25.87 6.65
C GLN A 55 5.53 -25.35 5.46
N LEU A 56 5.52 -24.01 5.25
CA LEU A 56 6.24 -23.44 4.11
C LEU A 56 7.71 -23.86 4.09
N PRO A 57 8.29 -24.10 2.90
CA PRO A 57 9.67 -24.51 2.78
C PRO A 57 10.64 -23.42 3.26
N ASP A 58 11.78 -23.85 3.79
CA ASP A 58 12.89 -22.97 4.14
C ASP A 58 13.88 -22.84 2.98
N LEU A 59 13.87 -23.84 2.08
CA LEU A 59 14.66 -23.91 0.86
C LEU A 59 13.82 -24.57 -0.22
N THR A 60 13.67 -23.89 -1.37
CA THR A 60 13.06 -24.45 -2.58
C THR A 60 14.13 -24.58 -3.67
N VAL A 61 14.20 -25.72 -4.30
CA VAL A 61 15.14 -26.00 -5.39
C VAL A 61 14.36 -26.35 -6.64
N SER A 62 14.41 -25.46 -7.63
CA SER A 62 13.79 -25.65 -8.94
C SER A 62 14.73 -26.39 -9.88
N ILE A 63 14.25 -27.47 -10.49
CA ILE A 63 15.02 -28.37 -11.33
C ILE A 63 14.29 -28.60 -12.66
N ARG A 64 15.04 -28.94 -13.69
CA ARG A 64 14.41 -29.45 -14.91
C ARG A 64 13.81 -30.82 -14.60
N PRO A 65 12.66 -31.17 -15.21
CA PRO A 65 11.94 -32.38 -14.86
C PRO A 65 12.83 -33.61 -14.80
N VAL A 66 12.79 -34.30 -13.67
CA VAL A 66 13.53 -35.53 -13.46
C VAL A 66 12.71 -36.53 -12.64
N VAL A 67 12.76 -37.77 -13.01
CA VAL A 67 12.16 -38.88 -12.24
C VAL A 67 13.08 -39.18 -11.06
N LEU A 68 12.59 -39.05 -9.85
CA LEU A 68 13.31 -39.39 -8.62
C LEU A 68 12.68 -40.63 -7.99
N SER A 69 13.47 -41.66 -7.79
CA SER A 69 13.05 -42.85 -7.07
C SER A 69 12.88 -42.56 -5.57
N SER A 70 12.13 -43.42 -4.90
CA SER A 70 11.97 -43.33 -3.44
C SER A 70 13.30 -43.37 -2.68
N ALA A 71 14.29 -44.14 -3.21
CA ALA A 71 15.65 -44.19 -2.62
C ALA A 71 16.40 -42.86 -2.80
N GLN A 72 16.26 -42.20 -3.94
CA GLN A 72 16.87 -40.89 -4.19
C GLN A 72 16.23 -39.79 -3.34
N LEU A 73 14.89 -39.80 -3.22
CA LEU A 73 14.19 -38.87 -2.30
C LEU A 73 14.60 -39.11 -0.84
N ALA A 74 14.71 -40.38 -0.42
CA ALA A 74 15.21 -40.71 0.91
C ALA A 74 16.67 -40.25 1.14
N ALA A 75 17.51 -40.38 0.10
CA ALA A 75 18.88 -39.88 0.15
C ALA A 75 18.93 -38.36 0.28
N LEU A 76 18.07 -37.61 -0.38
CA LEU A 76 17.95 -36.16 -0.25
C LEU A 76 17.41 -35.78 1.13
N ALA A 77 16.41 -36.51 1.65
CA ALA A 77 15.89 -36.31 3.00
C ALA A 77 16.91 -36.59 4.11
N ALA A 78 17.91 -37.45 3.83
CA ALA A 78 19.01 -37.77 4.74
C ALA A 78 20.17 -36.76 4.67
N VAL A 79 20.06 -35.63 3.93
CA VAL A 79 21.05 -34.57 3.97
C VAL A 79 21.04 -33.93 5.38
N PRO A 80 22.20 -33.72 6.01
CA PRO A 80 22.25 -33.00 7.28
C PRO A 80 21.54 -31.68 7.21
N ASN A 81 20.81 -31.33 8.28
CA ASN A 81 19.96 -30.13 8.38
C ASN A 81 18.57 -30.23 7.68
N VAL A 82 18.33 -31.22 6.81
CA VAL A 82 17.00 -31.44 6.21
C VAL A 82 16.11 -32.17 7.22
N THR A 83 14.91 -31.63 7.47
CA THR A 83 13.90 -32.23 8.36
C THR A 83 12.72 -32.82 7.60
N ALA A 84 12.43 -32.28 6.42
CA ALA A 84 11.39 -32.78 5.53
C ALA A 84 11.70 -32.39 4.07
N ILE A 85 11.18 -33.20 3.14
CA ILE A 85 11.21 -32.94 1.70
C ILE A 85 9.82 -33.18 1.11
N GLU A 86 9.39 -32.30 0.21
CA GLU A 86 8.17 -32.49 -0.58
C GLU A 86 8.49 -32.24 -2.06
N PRO A 87 8.39 -33.25 -2.91
CA PRO A 87 8.58 -33.08 -4.35
C PRO A 87 7.30 -32.60 -5.02
N ARG A 88 7.42 -31.67 -5.97
CA ARG A 88 6.34 -31.06 -6.73
C ARG A 88 6.53 -31.25 -8.22
N SER A 89 5.43 -31.45 -8.92
CA SER A 89 5.36 -31.37 -10.37
C SER A 89 4.45 -30.23 -10.78
N PHE A 90 4.70 -29.64 -11.94
CA PHE A 90 3.93 -28.53 -12.44
C PHE A 90 3.45 -28.80 -13.87
N PHE A 91 2.32 -28.21 -14.18
CA PHE A 91 1.88 -28.00 -15.54
C PHE A 91 1.31 -26.60 -15.65
N SER A 92 1.75 -25.87 -16.65
CA SER A 92 1.20 -24.57 -16.94
C SER A 92 0.60 -24.57 -18.34
N GLY A 93 -0.66 -24.13 -18.46
CA GLY A 93 -1.32 -24.19 -19.77
C GLY A 93 -2.67 -23.49 -19.81
N PRO A 94 -3.27 -23.40 -21.01
CA PRO A 94 -4.58 -22.80 -21.19
C PRO A 94 -5.67 -23.60 -20.50
N VAL A 95 -6.55 -22.89 -19.79
CA VAL A 95 -7.76 -23.43 -19.17
C VAL A 95 -9.00 -22.74 -19.75
N TYR A 96 -10.05 -23.50 -20.03
CA TYR A 96 -11.32 -22.99 -20.51
C TYR A 96 -12.42 -23.29 -19.51
N VAL A 97 -13.21 -22.26 -19.18
CA VAL A 97 -14.45 -22.38 -18.43
C VAL A 97 -15.56 -21.81 -19.30
N GLY A 98 -16.38 -22.69 -19.87
CA GLY A 98 -17.29 -22.30 -20.94
C GLY A 98 -16.54 -21.74 -22.15
N ALA A 99 -16.87 -20.51 -22.54
CA ALA A 99 -16.19 -19.81 -23.64
C ALA A 99 -14.99 -18.93 -23.18
N ARG A 100 -14.73 -18.84 -21.87
CA ARG A 100 -13.66 -18.00 -21.31
C ARG A 100 -12.38 -18.78 -21.27
N ARG A 101 -11.36 -18.27 -21.96
CA ARG A 101 -9.98 -18.76 -21.89
C ARG A 101 -9.21 -18.01 -20.81
N ALA A 102 -8.41 -18.74 -20.05
CA ALA A 102 -7.47 -18.20 -19.09
C ALA A 102 -6.21 -19.08 -19.08
N PHE A 103 -5.21 -18.68 -18.31
CA PHE A 103 -3.99 -19.43 -18.13
C PHE A 103 -3.89 -19.92 -16.68
N ALA A 104 -3.58 -21.20 -16.49
CA ALA A 104 -3.52 -21.82 -15.17
C ALA A 104 -2.19 -22.56 -14.96
N GLN A 105 -1.70 -22.49 -13.72
CA GLN A 105 -0.66 -23.36 -13.19
C GLN A 105 -1.31 -24.47 -12.37
N VAL A 106 -1.11 -25.73 -12.79
CA VAL A 106 -1.55 -26.93 -12.07
C VAL A 106 -0.38 -27.47 -11.27
N ARG A 107 -0.50 -27.49 -9.95
CA ARG A 107 0.52 -27.96 -9.02
C ARG A 107 0.22 -29.40 -8.60
N GLY A 108 1.17 -30.30 -8.85
CA GLY A 108 1.06 -31.72 -8.56
C GLY A 108 1.53 -32.06 -7.17
N ILE A 109 0.67 -32.73 -6.41
CA ILE A 109 0.91 -33.18 -5.04
C ILE A 109 0.90 -34.70 -5.04
N ALA A 110 1.93 -35.31 -4.49
CA ALA A 110 2.05 -36.77 -4.49
C ALA A 110 0.94 -37.45 -3.67
N ASP A 111 0.70 -36.98 -2.46
CA ASP A 111 -0.34 -37.47 -1.56
C ASP A 111 -0.91 -36.32 -0.71
N PHE A 112 -2.16 -35.95 -0.93
CA PHE A 112 -2.84 -34.90 -0.16
C PHE A 112 -2.96 -35.23 1.33
N GLY A 113 -2.91 -36.52 1.73
CA GLY A 113 -2.97 -36.94 3.11
C GLY A 113 -1.63 -36.95 3.85
N ARG A 114 -0.51 -36.82 3.13
CA ARG A 114 0.85 -36.96 3.69
C ARG A 114 1.81 -35.94 3.15
N GLN A 115 1.43 -34.70 3.17
CA GLN A 115 2.31 -33.62 2.75
C GLN A 115 3.28 -33.25 3.88
N ASN A 116 4.57 -33.10 3.57
CA ASN A 116 5.63 -32.84 4.55
C ASN A 116 6.11 -31.39 4.55
N ALA A 117 5.91 -30.68 3.45
CA ALA A 117 6.20 -29.25 3.31
C ALA A 117 5.22 -28.60 2.33
N ASN A 118 5.02 -27.28 2.41
CA ASN A 118 4.18 -26.50 1.52
C ASN A 118 2.75 -27.05 1.40
N VAL A 119 2.13 -27.33 2.54
CA VAL A 119 0.87 -28.08 2.65
C VAL A 119 -0.28 -27.33 2.01
N VAL A 120 -0.99 -27.98 1.10
CA VAL A 120 -2.24 -27.52 0.54
C VAL A 120 -3.40 -28.08 1.37
N HIS A 121 -4.14 -27.21 2.00
CA HIS A 121 -5.32 -27.60 2.80
C HIS A 121 -6.58 -27.60 1.94
N VAL A 122 -7.37 -28.64 2.02
CA VAL A 122 -8.70 -28.70 1.42
C VAL A 122 -9.64 -27.81 2.24
N ALA A 123 -10.08 -26.70 1.67
CA ALA A 123 -10.95 -25.73 2.32
C ALA A 123 -12.43 -26.10 2.19
N SER A 124 -12.83 -26.68 1.05
CA SER A 124 -14.17 -27.19 0.79
C SER A 124 -14.12 -28.37 -0.20
N GLY A 125 -15.09 -29.26 -0.18
CA GLY A 125 -15.14 -30.43 -1.04
C GLY A 125 -14.22 -31.57 -0.58
N ALA A 126 -13.52 -32.23 -1.51
CA ALA A 126 -12.65 -33.37 -1.27
C ALA A 126 -11.30 -33.22 -1.95
N ALA A 127 -10.25 -33.91 -1.45
CA ALA A 127 -8.96 -34.01 -2.12
C ALA A 127 -9.13 -34.63 -3.53
N PRO A 128 -8.44 -34.10 -4.56
CA PRO A 128 -8.64 -34.56 -5.93
C PRO A 128 -8.01 -35.92 -6.13
N VAL A 129 -8.74 -36.82 -6.77
CA VAL A 129 -8.22 -38.07 -7.29
C VAL A 129 -7.69 -37.89 -8.71
N HIS A 130 -7.19 -38.97 -9.33
CA HIS A 130 -6.73 -38.89 -10.72
C HIS A 130 -7.86 -38.40 -11.66
N GLY A 131 -7.56 -37.37 -12.47
CA GLY A 131 -8.53 -36.73 -13.37
C GLY A 131 -9.41 -35.65 -12.68
N GLU A 132 -9.12 -35.31 -11.45
CA GLU A 132 -9.79 -34.21 -10.72
C GLU A 132 -8.80 -33.07 -10.33
N LEU A 133 -9.37 -31.92 -10.06
CA LEU A 133 -8.66 -30.69 -9.69
C LEU A 133 -9.24 -30.09 -8.40
N LEU A 134 -8.40 -29.37 -7.66
CA LEU A 134 -8.80 -28.45 -6.62
C LEU A 134 -8.51 -27.03 -7.10
N THR A 135 -9.43 -26.08 -6.94
CA THR A 135 -9.20 -24.68 -7.27
C THR A 135 -8.69 -23.91 -6.06
N ASP A 136 -7.73 -22.99 -6.23
CA ASP A 136 -7.34 -22.13 -5.12
C ASP A 136 -8.46 -21.14 -4.77
N VAL A 137 -8.75 -20.95 -3.48
CA VAL A 137 -9.80 -20.05 -2.98
C VAL A 137 -9.62 -18.57 -3.43
N GLN A 138 -8.42 -18.18 -3.83
CA GLN A 138 -8.13 -16.83 -4.29
C GLN A 138 -8.52 -16.62 -5.75
N ASN A 139 -8.59 -17.66 -6.57
CA ASN A 139 -8.98 -17.56 -7.98
C ASN A 139 -10.33 -16.84 -8.14
N ALA A 140 -11.35 -17.27 -7.40
CA ALA A 140 -12.67 -16.64 -7.41
C ALA A 140 -12.66 -15.23 -6.80
N LYS A 141 -11.94 -15.01 -5.68
CA LYS A 141 -11.86 -13.71 -5.01
C LYS A 141 -11.20 -12.63 -5.89
N HIS A 142 -10.23 -13.02 -6.71
CA HIS A 142 -9.57 -12.12 -7.65
C HIS A 142 -10.25 -12.07 -9.02
N GLY A 143 -11.36 -12.80 -9.20
CA GLY A 143 -12.12 -12.82 -10.45
C GLY A 143 -11.37 -13.46 -11.62
N LEU A 144 -10.33 -14.25 -11.32
CA LEU A 144 -9.55 -14.95 -12.36
C LEU A 144 -10.30 -16.17 -12.88
N LEU A 145 -10.78 -17.01 -11.97
CA LEU A 145 -11.54 -18.20 -12.27
C LEU A 145 -12.60 -18.42 -11.20
N ASP A 146 -13.86 -18.34 -11.59
CA ASP A 146 -15.00 -18.63 -10.73
C ASP A 146 -15.55 -20.00 -11.10
N VAL A 147 -15.04 -21.02 -10.42
CA VAL A 147 -15.37 -22.44 -10.64
C VAL A 147 -15.60 -23.11 -9.30
N HIS A 148 -16.72 -23.82 -9.19
CA HIS A 148 -17.12 -24.48 -7.96
C HIS A 148 -16.96 -26.00 -8.00
N ALA A 149 -16.97 -26.61 -6.83
CA ALA A 149 -16.95 -28.07 -6.70
C ALA A 149 -18.07 -28.73 -7.51
N GLY A 150 -17.74 -29.74 -8.31
CA GLY A 150 -18.64 -30.43 -9.20
C GLY A 150 -18.65 -29.92 -10.64
N GLU A 151 -18.13 -28.73 -10.90
CA GLU A 151 -18.01 -28.19 -12.26
C GLU A 151 -16.81 -28.81 -13.00
N THR A 152 -16.76 -28.64 -14.31
CA THR A 152 -15.74 -29.17 -15.19
C THR A 152 -15.00 -28.05 -15.89
N VAL A 153 -13.70 -28.08 -15.86
CA VAL A 153 -12.79 -27.21 -16.62
C VAL A 153 -12.15 -28.01 -17.76
N GLN A 154 -11.84 -27.35 -18.85
CA GLN A 154 -11.10 -27.94 -19.97
C GLN A 154 -9.68 -27.37 -19.91
N ILE A 155 -8.69 -28.25 -19.93
CA ILE A 155 -7.26 -27.89 -19.98
C ILE A 155 -6.65 -28.49 -21.24
N ILE A 156 -5.87 -27.68 -21.96
CA ILE A 156 -5.10 -28.18 -23.09
C ILE A 156 -3.76 -28.64 -22.55
N GLY A 157 -3.50 -29.95 -22.68
CA GLY A 157 -2.23 -30.56 -22.30
C GLY A 157 -1.08 -30.18 -23.23
N ALA A 158 0.13 -30.54 -22.84
CA ALA A 158 1.34 -30.30 -23.62
C ALA A 158 1.35 -31.03 -25.00
N ASP A 159 0.52 -32.06 -25.16
CA ASP A 159 0.29 -32.79 -26.42
C ASP A 159 -0.79 -32.10 -27.31
N GLY A 160 -1.31 -30.94 -26.89
CA GLY A 160 -2.42 -30.26 -27.58
C GLY A 160 -3.80 -30.86 -27.34
N ALA A 161 -3.92 -32.00 -26.62
CA ALA A 161 -5.20 -32.66 -26.38
C ALA A 161 -6.00 -31.92 -25.29
N VAL A 162 -7.31 -31.72 -25.57
CA VAL A 162 -8.23 -31.10 -24.58
C VAL A 162 -8.68 -32.16 -23.57
N ARG A 163 -8.37 -31.96 -22.33
CA ARG A 163 -8.79 -32.80 -21.20
C ARG A 163 -9.86 -32.10 -20.38
N ARG A 164 -10.94 -32.80 -20.07
CA ARG A 164 -12.02 -32.34 -19.22
C ARG A 164 -11.80 -32.88 -17.82
N LEU A 165 -11.53 -32.00 -16.87
CA LEU A 165 -11.22 -32.35 -15.50
C LEU A 165 -12.29 -31.76 -14.58
N ARG A 166 -12.77 -32.58 -13.62
CA ARG A 166 -13.76 -32.14 -12.64
C ARG A 166 -13.08 -31.43 -11.48
N VAL A 167 -13.69 -30.36 -10.99
CA VAL A 167 -13.26 -29.67 -9.76
C VAL A 167 -13.88 -30.38 -8.57
N SER A 168 -13.05 -30.98 -7.70
CA SER A 168 -13.48 -31.73 -6.51
C SER A 168 -13.75 -30.83 -5.31
N GLY A 169 -13.21 -29.58 -5.31
CA GLY A 169 -13.35 -28.67 -4.22
C GLY A 169 -12.43 -27.44 -4.33
N GLU A 170 -12.24 -26.76 -3.20
CA GLU A 170 -11.36 -25.61 -3.09
C GLU A 170 -10.17 -25.92 -2.17
N GLY A 171 -8.99 -25.52 -2.57
CA GLY A 171 -7.75 -25.61 -1.82
C GLY A 171 -7.26 -24.27 -1.31
N ARG A 172 -6.45 -24.28 -0.26
CA ARG A 172 -5.78 -23.12 0.29
C ARG A 172 -4.32 -23.44 0.60
N ASN A 173 -3.44 -22.60 0.09
CA ASN A 173 -2.02 -22.62 0.42
C ASN A 173 -1.46 -21.20 0.27
N LEU A 174 -0.54 -20.80 1.13
CA LEU A 174 -0.01 -19.42 1.14
C LEU A 174 0.81 -19.10 -0.12
N ASP A 175 1.61 -20.04 -0.57
CA ASP A 175 2.44 -19.90 -1.77
C ASP A 175 1.58 -19.85 -3.05
N GLY A 176 0.59 -20.74 -3.18
CA GLY A 176 -0.39 -20.70 -4.27
C GLY A 176 -1.19 -19.40 -4.29
N ALA A 177 -1.64 -18.95 -3.12
CA ALA A 177 -2.35 -17.68 -2.97
C ALA A 177 -1.51 -16.49 -3.42
N GLN A 178 -0.20 -16.51 -3.18
CA GLN A 178 0.70 -15.45 -3.64
C GLN A 178 0.80 -15.43 -5.17
N SER A 179 0.94 -16.56 -5.83
CA SER A 179 0.94 -16.62 -7.30
C SER A 179 -0.35 -16.05 -7.90
N VAL A 180 -1.51 -16.33 -7.28
CA VAL A 180 -2.78 -15.72 -7.70
C VAL A 180 -2.78 -14.20 -7.51
N THR A 181 -2.33 -13.71 -6.35
CA THR A 181 -2.47 -12.29 -5.98
C THR A 181 -1.40 -11.39 -6.59
N SER A 182 -0.16 -11.88 -6.72
CA SER A 182 0.98 -11.12 -7.24
C SER A 182 1.18 -11.29 -8.74
N ASP A 183 1.08 -12.54 -9.24
CA ASP A 183 1.40 -12.86 -10.63
C ASP A 183 0.16 -12.91 -11.52
N ASN A 184 -1.03 -12.85 -10.91
CA ASN A 184 -2.33 -12.92 -11.61
C ASN A 184 -2.49 -14.23 -12.41
N VAL A 185 -1.98 -15.33 -11.85
CA VAL A 185 -2.02 -16.68 -12.42
C VAL A 185 -3.09 -17.50 -11.70
N ILE A 186 -3.91 -18.24 -12.46
CA ILE A 186 -4.85 -19.19 -11.89
C ILE A 186 -4.06 -20.38 -11.34
N VAL A 187 -4.24 -20.69 -10.05
CA VAL A 187 -3.60 -21.84 -9.40
C VAL A 187 -4.63 -22.94 -9.18
N LEU A 188 -4.29 -24.12 -9.68
CA LEU A 188 -5.04 -25.37 -9.50
C LEU A 188 -4.13 -26.40 -8.85
N TYR A 189 -4.70 -27.31 -8.08
CA TYR A 189 -3.96 -28.41 -7.48
C TYR A 189 -4.51 -29.76 -7.99
N ALA A 190 -3.62 -30.72 -8.22
CA ALA A 190 -3.98 -32.05 -8.67
C ALA A 190 -3.03 -33.08 -8.05
N ASN A 191 -3.32 -34.38 -8.22
CA ASN A 191 -2.30 -35.37 -7.95
C ASN A 191 -1.24 -35.38 -9.06
N THR A 192 -0.04 -35.88 -8.75
CA THR A 192 1.09 -35.93 -9.70
C THR A 192 0.76 -36.71 -10.97
N ALA A 193 -0.09 -37.76 -10.87
CA ALA A 193 -0.51 -38.55 -12.04
C ALA A 193 -1.39 -37.72 -13.02
N THR A 194 -2.25 -36.85 -12.49
CA THR A 194 -3.03 -35.91 -13.33
C THR A 194 -2.11 -34.88 -13.99
N VAL A 195 -1.14 -34.32 -13.24
CA VAL A 195 -0.15 -33.40 -13.82
C VAL A 195 0.67 -34.07 -14.90
N ALA A 196 1.16 -35.29 -14.66
CA ALA A 196 1.90 -36.07 -15.65
C ALA A 196 1.07 -36.32 -16.93
N SER A 197 -0.24 -36.56 -16.79
CA SER A 197 -1.14 -36.70 -17.96
C SER A 197 -1.30 -35.38 -18.73
N LEU A 198 -1.18 -34.22 -18.09
CA LEU A 198 -1.26 -32.90 -18.72
C LEU A 198 0.08 -32.47 -19.33
N SER A 199 1.19 -32.70 -18.64
CA SER A 199 2.52 -32.29 -19.08
C SER A 199 3.17 -33.29 -20.09
N GLY A 200 2.71 -34.55 -20.12
CA GLY A 200 3.35 -35.63 -20.86
C GLY A 200 4.68 -36.08 -20.23
N VAL A 201 5.05 -35.57 -19.05
CA VAL A 201 6.30 -35.84 -18.37
C VAL A 201 6.04 -36.43 -16.99
N ASN A 202 6.64 -37.59 -16.72
CA ASN A 202 6.69 -38.16 -15.37
C ASN A 202 7.96 -37.63 -14.68
N GLY A 203 7.80 -36.78 -13.65
CA GLY A 203 8.96 -36.25 -12.94
C GLY A 203 8.56 -35.11 -12.02
N TYR A 204 9.56 -34.65 -11.28
CA TYR A 204 9.46 -33.54 -10.38
C TYR A 204 10.25 -32.35 -10.92
N GLU A 205 9.77 -31.16 -10.67
CA GLU A 205 10.35 -29.90 -11.16
C GLU A 205 10.75 -28.97 -10.00
N GLU A 206 10.26 -29.28 -8.80
CA GLU A 206 10.56 -28.51 -7.61
C GLU A 206 10.67 -29.44 -6.41
N LEU A 207 11.61 -29.14 -5.55
CA LEU A 207 11.83 -29.83 -4.30
C LEU A 207 11.78 -28.81 -3.16
N ASP A 208 10.78 -28.92 -2.33
CA ASP A 208 10.57 -28.11 -1.15
C ASP A 208 11.21 -28.76 0.07
N PHE A 209 12.14 -28.05 0.73
CA PHE A 209 12.85 -28.55 1.91
C PHE A 209 12.50 -27.73 3.15
N ARG A 210 12.29 -28.44 4.25
CA ARG A 210 12.30 -27.84 5.58
C ARG A 210 13.64 -28.12 6.25
N LEU A 211 14.15 -27.12 6.95
CA LEU A 211 15.47 -27.16 7.57
C LEU A 211 15.35 -27.05 9.10
N ALA A 212 16.27 -27.69 9.82
CA ALA A 212 16.40 -27.53 11.27
C ALA A 212 17.05 -26.19 11.63
N ASP A 213 18.11 -25.80 10.89
CA ASP A 213 18.80 -24.54 11.05
C ASP A 213 18.67 -23.74 9.75
N THR A 214 18.06 -22.56 9.86
CA THR A 214 17.84 -21.58 8.76
C THR A 214 18.90 -20.49 8.73
N GLY A 215 20.00 -20.61 9.48
CA GLY A 215 21.12 -19.68 9.43
C GLY A 215 21.80 -19.72 8.06
N SER A 216 22.25 -18.58 7.55
CA SER A 216 22.74 -18.44 6.17
C SER A 216 23.90 -19.40 5.82
N ALA A 217 24.81 -19.67 6.77
CA ALA A 217 25.90 -20.62 6.56
C ALA A 217 25.40 -22.07 6.47
N ALA A 218 24.49 -22.49 7.35
CA ALA A 218 23.89 -23.82 7.34
C ALA A 218 23.06 -24.05 6.08
N VAL A 219 22.23 -23.07 5.68
CA VAL A 219 21.43 -23.10 4.45
C VAL A 219 22.35 -23.24 3.24
N LYS A 220 23.42 -22.42 3.12
CA LYS A 220 24.35 -22.48 2.00
C LYS A 220 25.04 -23.87 1.90
N GLN A 221 25.48 -24.42 3.02
CA GLN A 221 26.09 -25.74 3.05
C GLN A 221 25.11 -26.85 2.64
N THR A 222 23.87 -26.78 3.20
CA THR A 222 22.80 -27.72 2.86
C THR A 222 22.45 -27.65 1.38
N THR A 223 22.27 -26.43 0.83
CA THR A 223 22.01 -26.22 -0.59
C THR A 223 23.09 -26.79 -1.48
N THR A 224 24.36 -26.57 -1.15
CA THR A 224 25.48 -27.14 -1.90
C THR A 224 25.42 -28.67 -1.90
N THR A 225 25.21 -29.28 -0.73
CA THR A 225 25.12 -30.75 -0.61
C THR A 225 23.93 -31.33 -1.39
N ILE A 226 22.77 -30.63 -1.36
CA ILE A 226 21.60 -31.02 -2.16
C ILE A 226 21.89 -30.93 -3.65
N ARG A 227 22.54 -29.86 -4.11
CA ARG A 227 22.91 -29.69 -5.53
C ARG A 227 23.88 -30.77 -6.01
N ASP A 228 24.87 -31.09 -5.20
CA ASP A 228 25.84 -32.13 -5.52
C ASP A 228 25.16 -33.51 -5.64
N ARG A 229 24.23 -33.83 -4.73
CA ARG A 229 23.47 -35.08 -4.80
C ARG A 229 22.52 -35.11 -5.99
N LEU A 230 21.85 -34.02 -6.32
CA LEU A 230 21.00 -33.95 -7.50
C LEU A 230 21.79 -34.06 -8.78
N ALA A 231 22.97 -33.44 -8.87
CA ALA A 231 23.85 -33.56 -10.04
C ALA A 231 24.34 -34.98 -10.28
N ALA A 232 24.38 -35.82 -9.24
CA ALA A 232 24.73 -37.24 -9.35
C ALA A 232 23.54 -38.15 -9.77
N VAL A 233 22.31 -37.63 -9.89
CA VAL A 233 21.14 -38.39 -10.29
C VAL A 233 21.21 -38.70 -11.78
N PRO A 234 21.06 -39.95 -12.21
CA PRO A 234 20.98 -40.29 -13.64
C PRO A 234 19.79 -39.56 -14.32
N GLY A 235 20.07 -38.91 -15.44
CA GLY A 235 19.05 -38.15 -16.19
C GLY A 235 18.78 -36.72 -15.63
N PHE A 236 19.55 -36.27 -14.66
CA PHE A 236 19.48 -34.90 -14.17
C PHE A 236 19.99 -33.90 -15.23
N ASN A 237 19.12 -32.97 -15.65
CA ASN A 237 19.40 -32.04 -16.75
C ASN A 237 19.70 -30.60 -16.26
N GLY A 238 19.93 -30.42 -14.96
CA GLY A 238 20.31 -29.18 -14.37
C GLY A 238 19.18 -28.47 -13.58
N PHE A 239 19.52 -27.33 -13.03
CA PHE A 239 18.62 -26.48 -12.28
C PHE A 239 17.91 -25.52 -13.24
N SER A 240 16.63 -25.28 -13.03
CA SER A 240 15.85 -24.33 -13.83
C SER A 240 15.98 -22.91 -13.28
N ASP A 241 16.18 -22.79 -11.98
CA ASP A 241 16.29 -21.48 -11.30
C ASP A 241 17.28 -21.52 -10.14
N LEU A 242 17.54 -20.34 -9.55
CA LEU A 242 18.30 -20.24 -8.30
C LEU A 242 17.52 -20.86 -7.14
N PRO A 243 18.22 -21.48 -6.18
CA PRO A 243 17.58 -21.94 -4.96
C PRO A 243 16.98 -20.76 -4.19
N GLU A 244 15.69 -20.83 -3.90
CA GLU A 244 15.00 -19.85 -3.08
C GLU A 244 15.15 -20.23 -1.61
N THR A 245 15.55 -19.25 -0.78
CA THR A 245 15.74 -19.46 0.66
C THR A 245 14.86 -18.52 1.45
N ARG A 246 14.17 -19.04 2.45
CA ARG A 246 13.33 -18.25 3.34
C ARG A 246 14.01 -18.09 4.70
N ALA A 247 14.27 -16.86 5.11
CA ALA A 247 14.82 -16.56 6.42
C ALA A 247 13.82 -16.88 7.56
N ALA A 248 14.33 -17.18 8.75
CA ALA A 248 13.49 -17.40 9.92
C ALA A 248 12.57 -16.21 10.19
N GLY A 249 11.28 -16.50 10.37
CA GLY A 249 10.25 -15.47 10.58
C GLY A 249 9.95 -14.60 9.36
N ASP A 250 10.45 -14.97 8.18
CA ASP A 250 10.05 -14.34 6.92
C ASP A 250 8.84 -15.04 6.28
N TRP A 251 8.11 -14.29 5.45
CA TRP A 251 6.97 -14.78 4.71
C TRP A 251 6.84 -14.02 3.38
N PRO A 252 6.24 -14.64 2.36
CA PRO A 252 6.10 -14.04 1.04
C PRO A 252 5.43 -12.66 1.08
N GLY A 253 6.11 -11.63 0.54
CA GLY A 253 5.62 -10.25 0.51
C GLY A 253 5.82 -9.43 1.79
N LYS A 254 6.49 -9.96 2.85
CA LYS A 254 6.73 -9.26 4.12
C LYS A 254 7.41 -7.91 3.97
N SER A 255 8.47 -7.85 3.19
CA SER A 255 9.22 -6.62 2.95
C SER A 255 8.34 -5.53 2.37
N SER A 256 7.55 -5.84 1.35
CA SER A 256 6.60 -4.93 0.71
C SER A 256 5.50 -4.47 1.68
N PHE A 257 4.95 -5.39 2.47
CA PHE A 257 3.95 -5.07 3.49
C PHE A 257 4.49 -4.13 4.56
N LEU A 258 5.68 -4.40 5.09
CA LEU A 258 6.32 -3.54 6.11
C LEU A 258 6.66 -2.16 5.55
N GLN A 259 7.09 -2.07 4.31
CA GLN A 259 7.32 -0.79 3.63
C GLN A 259 6.01 0.00 3.49
N PHE A 260 4.94 -0.66 3.07
CA PHE A 260 3.62 -0.06 2.95
C PHE A 260 3.10 0.47 4.30
N THR A 261 3.32 -0.25 5.40
CA THR A 261 2.86 0.20 6.73
C THR A 261 3.55 1.49 7.22
N LYS A 262 4.74 1.82 6.72
CA LYS A 262 5.43 3.08 7.05
C LYS A 262 4.65 4.31 6.61
N PHE A 263 3.83 4.22 5.57
CA PHE A 263 2.94 5.31 5.17
C PHE A 263 1.87 5.61 6.23
N PHE A 264 1.34 4.58 6.88
CA PHE A 264 0.39 4.77 7.97
C PHE A 264 1.00 5.53 9.13
N TYR A 265 2.30 5.33 9.42
CA TYR A 265 2.98 6.06 10.49
C TYR A 265 3.05 7.56 10.19
N VAL A 266 3.38 7.94 8.96
CA VAL A 266 3.40 9.35 8.54
C VAL A 266 2.02 9.99 8.65
N ILE A 267 0.99 9.32 8.11
CA ILE A 267 -0.38 9.82 8.18
C ILE A 267 -0.85 9.94 9.63
N THR A 268 -0.50 8.99 10.50
CA THR A 268 -0.83 9.03 11.93
C THR A 268 -0.18 10.21 12.64
N VAL A 269 1.09 10.52 12.35
CA VAL A 269 1.77 11.69 12.91
C VAL A 269 1.06 12.98 12.50
N LEU A 270 0.64 13.10 11.24
CA LEU A 270 -0.10 14.26 10.75
C LEU A 270 -1.48 14.40 11.42
N ALA A 271 -2.18 13.27 11.61
CA ALA A 271 -3.45 13.22 12.34
C ALA A 271 -3.26 13.68 13.79
N LEU A 272 -2.19 13.20 14.45
CA LEU A 272 -1.85 13.60 15.81
C LEU A 272 -1.55 15.10 15.91
N LEU A 273 -0.75 15.67 14.99
CA LEU A 273 -0.47 17.10 14.94
C LEU A 273 -1.76 17.92 14.78
N SER A 274 -2.66 17.48 13.91
CA SER A 274 -3.97 18.13 13.74
C SER A 274 -4.81 18.11 15.02
N ALA A 275 -4.82 16.98 15.72
CA ALA A 275 -5.51 16.84 17.01
C ALA A 275 -4.90 17.72 18.10
N LEU A 276 -3.58 17.84 18.17
CA LEU A 276 -2.89 18.69 19.14
C LEU A 276 -3.31 20.16 19.00
N VAL A 277 -3.37 20.65 17.75
CA VAL A 277 -3.84 22.03 17.47
C VAL A 277 -5.28 22.22 17.95
N LEU A 278 -6.14 21.22 17.73
CA LEU A 278 -7.53 21.32 18.18
C LEU A 278 -7.67 21.27 19.69
N ILE A 279 -6.95 20.38 20.38
CA ILE A 279 -6.93 20.34 21.86
C ILE A 279 -6.47 21.68 22.42
N TYR A 280 -5.40 22.27 21.85
CA TYR A 280 -4.93 23.59 22.22
C TYR A 280 -6.02 24.64 22.08
N ASN A 281 -6.71 24.67 20.94
CA ASN A 281 -7.82 25.60 20.70
C ASN A 281 -8.95 25.38 21.72
N THR A 282 -9.32 24.14 21.98
CA THR A 282 -10.41 23.80 22.93
C THR A 282 -10.07 24.26 24.37
N ILE A 283 -8.86 23.96 24.84
CA ILE A 283 -8.43 24.35 26.19
C ILE A 283 -8.26 25.86 26.31
N THR A 284 -7.65 26.51 25.31
CA THR A 284 -7.48 27.97 25.29
C THR A 284 -8.82 28.69 25.37
N THR A 285 -9.82 28.22 24.65
CA THR A 285 -11.16 28.79 24.67
C THR A 285 -11.88 28.52 25.98
N LEU A 286 -11.77 27.32 26.54
CA LEU A 286 -12.36 26.98 27.82
C LEU A 286 -11.82 27.89 28.94
N VAL A 287 -10.50 28.10 28.92
CA VAL A 287 -9.82 29.01 29.84
C VAL A 287 -10.28 30.47 29.67
N ALA A 288 -10.40 30.94 28.42
CA ALA A 288 -10.82 32.32 28.13
C ALA A 288 -12.26 32.59 28.61
N GLU A 289 -13.17 31.63 28.43
CA GLU A 289 -14.56 31.74 28.91
C GLU A 289 -14.68 31.75 30.44
N GLN A 290 -13.77 31.04 31.11
CA GLN A 290 -13.78 30.94 32.57
C GLN A 290 -12.87 31.97 33.25
N THR A 291 -12.39 33.00 32.51
CA THR A 291 -11.49 34.03 33.07
C THR A 291 -12.11 34.74 34.26
N SER A 292 -13.41 35.05 34.23
CA SER A 292 -14.13 35.65 35.40
C SER A 292 -14.20 34.69 36.60
N GLU A 293 -14.47 33.39 36.37
CA GLU A 293 -14.46 32.39 37.43
C GLU A 293 -13.05 32.21 38.02
N ILE A 294 -12.01 32.33 37.19
CA ILE A 294 -10.60 32.33 37.65
C ILE A 294 -10.34 33.56 38.54
N GLY A 295 -10.89 34.71 38.15
CA GLY A 295 -10.82 35.95 38.95
C GLY A 295 -11.46 35.78 40.30
N ILE A 296 -12.67 35.23 40.36
CA ILE A 296 -13.41 34.94 41.59
C ILE A 296 -12.66 33.96 42.48
N MET A 297 -12.16 32.84 41.92
CA MET A 297 -11.37 31.88 42.68
C MET A 297 -10.12 32.49 43.32
N LYS A 298 -9.45 33.40 42.60
CA LYS A 298 -8.29 34.11 43.15
C LYS A 298 -8.69 35.18 44.18
N ALA A 299 -9.80 35.89 43.98
CA ALA A 299 -10.30 36.90 44.92
C ALA A 299 -10.68 36.25 46.29
N VAL A 300 -11.20 35.04 46.29
CA VAL A 300 -11.51 34.24 47.51
C VAL A 300 -10.27 33.57 48.11
N GLY A 301 -9.05 33.86 47.60
CA GLY A 301 -7.79 33.36 48.19
C GLY A 301 -7.25 32.11 47.50
N GLY A 302 -7.76 31.69 46.34
CA GLY A 302 -7.25 30.55 45.61
C GLY A 302 -5.81 30.73 45.09
N ARG A 303 -4.90 29.84 45.46
CA ARG A 303 -3.49 29.91 45.03
C ARG A 303 -3.38 29.56 43.56
N ARG A 304 -2.38 30.14 42.86
CA ARG A 304 -2.12 29.87 41.42
C ARG A 304 -2.04 28.39 41.09
N ARG A 305 -1.40 27.58 41.97
CA ARG A 305 -1.30 26.13 41.83
C ARG A 305 -2.65 25.41 41.89
N GLN A 306 -3.57 25.90 42.75
CA GLN A 306 -4.92 25.30 42.85
C GLN A 306 -5.76 25.59 41.61
N VAL A 307 -5.71 26.78 41.06
CA VAL A 307 -6.36 27.14 39.82
C VAL A 307 -5.77 26.32 38.66
N ALA A 308 -4.45 26.24 38.57
CA ALA A 308 -3.80 25.40 37.55
C ALA A 308 -4.21 23.93 37.63
N ALA A 309 -4.33 23.38 38.86
CA ALA A 309 -4.73 21.98 39.09
C ALA A 309 -6.15 21.69 38.61
N VAL A 310 -7.10 22.64 38.69
CA VAL A 310 -8.46 22.46 38.16
C VAL A 310 -8.41 22.24 36.63
N TYR A 311 -7.72 23.14 35.92
CA TYR A 311 -7.66 23.05 34.44
C TYR A 311 -6.77 21.89 33.94
N LEU A 312 -5.72 21.54 34.69
CA LEU A 312 -4.93 20.35 34.41
C LEU A 312 -5.76 19.06 34.55
N LYS A 313 -6.58 18.98 35.60
CA LYS A 313 -7.52 17.86 35.78
C LYS A 313 -8.57 17.79 34.68
N THR A 314 -9.07 18.97 34.23
CA THR A 314 -9.99 19.02 33.09
C THR A 314 -9.32 18.49 31.80
N ALA A 315 -8.07 18.90 31.53
CA ALA A 315 -7.31 18.42 30.40
C ALA A 315 -7.03 16.91 30.48
N LEU A 316 -6.69 16.42 31.69
CA LEU A 316 -6.48 14.99 31.95
C LEU A 316 -7.77 14.17 31.77
N LEU A 317 -8.91 14.66 32.24
CA LEU A 317 -10.20 13.98 32.04
C LEU A 317 -10.60 13.91 30.59
N LEU A 318 -10.46 15.03 29.84
CA LEU A 318 -10.68 15.05 28.40
C LEU A 318 -9.70 14.10 27.69
N GLY A 319 -8.42 14.13 28.12
CA GLY A 319 -7.37 13.26 27.63
C GLY A 319 -7.69 11.79 27.88
N ALA A 320 -8.08 11.45 29.09
CA ALA A 320 -8.42 10.06 29.47
C ALA A 320 -9.63 9.53 28.69
N LEU A 321 -10.71 10.32 28.58
CA LEU A 321 -11.89 9.94 27.81
C LEU A 321 -11.58 9.77 26.33
N GLY A 322 -10.89 10.74 25.71
CA GLY A 322 -10.54 10.66 24.29
C GLY A 322 -9.55 9.54 24.00
N THR A 323 -8.56 9.34 24.88
CA THR A 323 -7.59 8.26 24.76
C THR A 323 -8.24 6.89 24.93
N GLY A 324 -9.10 6.72 25.93
CA GLY A 324 -9.80 5.45 26.16
C GLY A 324 -10.67 5.04 24.97
N VAL A 325 -11.49 5.97 24.48
CA VAL A 325 -12.30 5.75 23.26
C VAL A 325 -11.39 5.49 22.04
N GLY A 326 -10.31 6.27 21.91
CA GLY A 326 -9.36 6.15 20.80
C GLY A 326 -8.63 4.82 20.78
N ILE A 327 -8.26 4.26 21.93
CA ILE A 327 -7.64 2.94 22.03
C ILE A 327 -8.61 1.86 21.53
N VAL A 328 -9.87 1.90 21.96
CA VAL A 328 -10.88 0.92 21.52
C VAL A 328 -11.05 0.98 20.00
N PHE A 329 -11.25 2.18 19.44
CA PHE A 329 -11.35 2.37 17.99
C PHE A 329 -10.06 2.00 17.26
N GLY A 330 -8.90 2.28 17.82
CA GLY A 330 -7.59 1.93 17.26
C GLY A 330 -7.38 0.41 17.17
N VAL A 331 -7.75 -0.32 18.21
CA VAL A 331 -7.70 -1.79 18.20
C VAL A 331 -8.67 -2.37 17.16
N VAL A 332 -9.90 -1.86 17.09
CA VAL A 332 -10.89 -2.30 16.09
C VAL A 332 -10.39 -2.00 14.68
N LEU A 333 -9.85 -0.80 14.44
CA LEU A 333 -9.34 -0.38 13.13
C LEU A 333 -8.13 -1.21 12.69
N ALA A 334 -7.16 -1.45 13.60
CA ALA A 334 -5.98 -2.26 13.31
C ALA A 334 -6.36 -3.71 12.97
N ASN A 335 -7.26 -4.32 13.74
CA ASN A 335 -7.76 -5.68 13.47
C ASN A 335 -8.58 -5.73 12.16
N GLY A 336 -9.41 -4.71 11.89
CA GLY A 336 -10.18 -4.61 10.64
C GLY A 336 -9.28 -4.52 9.41
N LEU A 337 -8.24 -3.67 9.46
CA LEU A 337 -7.26 -3.55 8.39
C LEU A 337 -6.40 -4.81 8.26
N ALA A 338 -5.93 -5.40 9.37
CA ALA A 338 -5.20 -6.66 9.33
C ALA A 338 -6.03 -7.75 8.63
N ARG A 339 -7.31 -7.85 8.97
CA ARG A 339 -8.24 -8.79 8.32
C ARG A 339 -8.41 -8.49 6.84
N TYR A 340 -8.58 -7.22 6.48
CA TYR A 340 -8.72 -6.80 5.08
C TYR A 340 -7.46 -7.16 4.27
N PHE A 341 -6.27 -6.78 4.75
CA PHE A 341 -5.02 -7.13 4.07
C PHE A 341 -4.78 -8.63 4.02
N GLY A 342 -4.97 -9.32 5.15
CA GLY A 342 -4.80 -10.77 5.23
C GLY A 342 -5.69 -11.52 4.25
N SER A 343 -6.98 -11.18 4.17
CA SER A 343 -7.92 -11.88 3.29
C SER A 343 -7.81 -11.48 1.82
N THR A 344 -7.42 -10.22 1.53
CA THR A 344 -7.42 -9.70 0.15
C THR A 344 -6.09 -9.98 -0.56
N PHE A 345 -4.96 -9.81 0.13
CA PHE A 345 -3.65 -9.90 -0.51
C PHE A 345 -2.87 -11.18 -0.18
N PHE A 346 -3.20 -11.86 0.93
CA PHE A 346 -2.38 -12.96 1.42
C PHE A 346 -3.16 -14.27 1.68
N ALA A 347 -4.46 -14.32 1.43
CA ALA A 347 -5.31 -15.49 1.73
C ALA A 347 -5.26 -16.00 3.17
N VAL A 348 -4.89 -15.14 4.11
CA VAL A 348 -4.65 -15.50 5.50
C VAL A 348 -5.85 -15.18 6.37
N THR A 349 -6.27 -16.14 7.19
CA THR A 349 -7.23 -15.90 8.26
C THR A 349 -6.52 -15.18 9.41
N THR A 350 -6.73 -13.87 9.52
CA THR A 350 -6.08 -13.06 10.56
C THR A 350 -6.57 -13.43 11.95
N ARG A 351 -5.63 -13.68 12.85
CA ARG A 351 -5.89 -13.84 14.29
C ARG A 351 -6.11 -12.48 14.92
N LEU A 352 -7.32 -12.22 15.38
CA LEU A 352 -7.64 -10.99 16.10
C LEU A 352 -6.81 -10.94 17.40
N GLY A 353 -6.32 -9.75 17.74
CA GLY A 353 -5.49 -9.62 18.92
C GLY A 353 -5.33 -8.17 19.37
N VAL A 354 -4.72 -8.01 20.53
CA VAL A 354 -4.35 -6.71 21.09
C VAL A 354 -2.84 -6.68 21.27
N ASP A 355 -2.22 -5.65 20.71
CA ASP A 355 -0.81 -5.34 20.98
C ASP A 355 -0.73 -4.38 22.17
N TRP A 356 -0.44 -4.92 23.36
CA TRP A 356 -0.36 -4.15 24.59
C TRP A 356 0.72 -3.06 24.59
N ARG A 357 1.76 -3.23 23.79
CA ARG A 357 2.82 -2.21 23.64
C ARG A 357 2.25 -0.99 22.95
N ILE A 358 1.46 -1.19 21.91
CA ILE A 358 0.82 -0.09 21.17
C ILE A 358 -0.33 0.52 21.99
N VAL A 359 -1.06 -0.27 22.76
CA VAL A 359 -2.08 0.24 23.72
C VAL A 359 -1.42 1.17 24.74
N LEU A 360 -0.32 0.74 25.36
CA LEU A 360 0.43 1.56 26.31
C LEU A 360 1.01 2.83 25.67
N LEU A 361 1.57 2.71 24.46
CA LEU A 361 2.06 3.85 23.71
C LEU A 361 0.92 4.85 23.41
N SER A 362 -0.24 4.35 22.97
CA SER A 362 -1.42 5.16 22.70
C SER A 362 -1.92 5.87 23.96
N ALA A 363 -1.92 5.19 25.10
CA ALA A 363 -2.29 5.76 26.40
C ALA A 363 -1.30 6.87 26.83
N LEU A 364 0.00 6.57 26.72
CA LEU A 364 1.05 7.54 27.08
C LEU A 364 0.99 8.79 26.18
N VAL A 365 0.97 8.60 24.86
CA VAL A 365 0.96 9.70 23.90
C VAL A 365 -0.32 10.51 24.01
N GLY A 366 -1.50 9.88 24.10
CA GLY A 366 -2.78 10.57 24.21
C GLY A 366 -2.90 11.40 25.49
N LEU A 367 -2.48 10.87 26.63
CA LEU A 367 -2.49 11.60 27.91
C LEU A 367 -1.42 12.70 27.95
N ALA A 368 -0.18 12.38 27.55
CA ALA A 368 0.91 13.35 27.50
C ALA A 368 0.59 14.52 26.56
N ALA A 369 0.09 14.22 25.37
CA ALA A 369 -0.32 15.22 24.39
C ALA A 369 -1.38 16.18 24.95
N SER A 370 -2.40 15.67 25.62
CA SER A 370 -3.47 16.46 26.24
C SER A 370 -2.93 17.41 27.31
N VAL A 371 -2.00 16.95 28.15
CA VAL A 371 -1.37 17.73 29.21
C VAL A 371 -0.42 18.78 28.64
N LEU A 372 0.52 18.36 27.77
CA LEU A 372 1.55 19.25 27.20
C LEU A 372 0.94 20.41 26.42
N VAL A 373 -0.10 20.13 25.64
CA VAL A 373 -0.78 21.16 24.85
C VAL A 373 -1.62 22.10 25.71
N ALA A 374 -2.16 21.63 26.85
CA ALA A 374 -2.91 22.46 27.78
C ALA A 374 -2.02 23.40 28.61
N LEU A 375 -0.76 23.04 28.89
CA LEU A 375 0.15 23.79 29.74
C LEU A 375 0.33 25.27 29.36
N PRO A 376 0.56 25.67 28.10
CA PRO A 376 0.69 27.08 27.71
C PRO A 376 -0.59 27.89 27.97
N ALA A 377 -1.77 27.28 27.71
CA ALA A 377 -3.07 27.89 27.95
C ALA A 377 -3.30 28.12 29.45
N ILE A 378 -3.03 27.09 30.26
CA ILE A 378 -3.16 27.12 31.71
C ILE A 378 -2.19 28.16 32.33
N ARG A 379 -0.92 28.19 31.90
CA ARG A 379 0.07 29.14 32.37
C ARG A 379 -0.35 30.59 32.11
N ARG A 380 -0.95 30.89 30.98
CA ARG A 380 -1.49 32.21 30.64
C ARG A 380 -2.67 32.56 31.56
N ALA A 381 -3.64 31.65 31.72
CA ALA A 381 -4.80 31.82 32.57
C ALA A 381 -4.45 32.17 34.01
N VAL A 382 -3.49 31.44 34.57
CA VAL A 382 -3.04 31.61 35.97
C VAL A 382 -2.29 32.93 36.17
N ARG A 383 -1.72 33.53 35.13
CA ARG A 383 -0.99 34.79 35.17
C ARG A 383 -1.91 36.04 35.07
N VAL A 384 -3.18 35.91 34.63
CA VAL A 384 -4.11 37.04 34.53
C VAL A 384 -4.34 37.65 35.90
N PRO A 385 -4.16 38.97 36.09
CA PRO A 385 -4.45 39.70 37.38
C PRO A 385 -5.95 39.64 37.70
N VAL A 386 -6.28 39.61 38.99
CA VAL A 386 -7.68 39.56 39.48
C VAL A 386 -8.50 40.73 38.92
N ARG A 387 -7.90 41.93 38.91
CA ARG A 387 -8.53 43.14 38.40
C ARG A 387 -8.95 42.98 36.93
N GLU A 388 -8.06 42.50 36.07
CA GLU A 388 -8.36 42.29 34.66
C GLU A 388 -9.36 41.14 34.44
N ALA A 389 -9.28 40.10 35.28
CA ALA A 389 -10.18 38.96 35.21
C ALA A 389 -11.64 39.35 35.55
N LEU A 390 -11.86 40.27 36.47
CA LEU A 390 -13.18 40.75 36.89
C LEU A 390 -13.70 41.87 35.98
N GLN A 391 -12.80 42.67 35.38
CA GLN A 391 -13.16 43.72 34.42
C GLN A 391 -13.38 43.21 32.99
N ALA A 392 -12.97 42.00 32.68
CA ALA A 392 -13.06 41.39 31.32
C ALA A 392 -14.50 41.22 30.80
N SER A 393 -15.53 41.49 31.63
CA SER A 393 -16.93 41.42 31.22
C SER A 393 -17.37 42.62 30.36
N GLY A 394 -16.54 43.67 30.19
CA GLY A 394 -16.95 44.93 29.55
C GLY A 394 -16.05 45.51 28.46
N SER A 395 -14.80 45.14 28.33
CA SER A 395 -13.85 45.95 27.54
C SER A 395 -12.95 45.16 26.64
N ALA A 396 -13.47 44.53 25.61
CA ALA A 396 -12.69 44.13 24.45
C ALA A 396 -12.88 45.13 23.27
N VAL A 397 -12.86 46.42 23.60
CA VAL A 397 -12.83 47.51 22.61
C VAL A 397 -11.46 48.15 22.67
N GLY A 398 -10.53 47.77 21.84
CA GLY A 398 -9.24 48.42 21.73
C GLY A 398 -8.04 47.56 21.46
N GLU A 399 -8.07 46.80 20.40
CA GLU A 399 -6.83 46.36 19.75
C GLU A 399 -6.86 46.69 18.27
N HIS A 400 -6.15 47.74 18.00
CA HIS A 400 -5.56 48.24 16.76
C HIS A 400 -6.19 47.79 15.44
N ASP A 401 -6.88 48.74 14.85
CA ASP A 401 -7.45 48.76 13.48
C ASP A 401 -6.34 48.86 12.38
N ALA A 402 -5.17 48.25 12.62
CA ALA A 402 -4.01 48.39 11.74
C ALA A 402 -4.13 47.66 10.40
N ASN A 403 -5.20 46.89 10.13
CA ASN A 403 -5.34 46.12 8.91
C ASN A 403 -6.59 46.45 8.06
N ASN A 404 -7.10 47.68 8.19
CA ASN A 404 -8.24 48.13 7.38
C ASN A 404 -7.90 48.35 5.88
N ARG A 405 -6.60 48.31 5.49
CA ARG A 405 -6.20 48.53 4.07
C ARG A 405 -6.63 47.41 3.15
N PHE A 406 -6.45 46.12 3.56
CA PHE A 406 -6.83 44.98 2.76
C PHE A 406 -8.35 44.83 2.55
N LEU A 407 -9.14 45.26 3.55
CA LEU A 407 -10.59 45.17 3.52
C LEU A 407 -11.27 46.36 2.80
N ARG A 408 -10.53 47.43 2.49
CA ARG A 408 -11.04 48.53 1.67
C ARG A 408 -11.27 48.14 0.20
N GLY A 409 -10.54 47.11 -0.30
CA GLY A 409 -10.70 46.57 -1.67
C GLY A 409 -11.96 45.70 -1.89
N VAL A 410 -12.68 45.32 -0.81
CA VAL A 410 -13.77 44.31 -0.91
C VAL A 410 -15.16 44.99 -0.78
N ARG A 411 -15.29 46.25 -1.25
CA ARG A 411 -16.54 47.00 -1.19
C ARG A 411 -17.69 46.46 -2.03
N PHE A 412 -17.40 45.57 -2.99
CA PHE A 412 -18.40 44.94 -3.87
C PHE A 412 -19.17 43.79 -3.21
N LEU A 413 -18.71 43.26 -2.05
CA LEU A 413 -19.41 42.19 -1.35
C LEU A 413 -20.57 42.70 -0.51
N PRO A 414 -21.65 41.92 -0.31
CA PRO A 414 -22.74 42.25 0.61
C PRO A 414 -22.22 42.55 2.03
N ARG A 415 -22.84 43.47 2.74
CA ARG A 415 -22.42 43.87 4.11
C ARG A 415 -22.26 42.70 5.07
N THR A 416 -23.11 41.69 4.98
CA THR A 416 -23.03 40.46 5.77
C THR A 416 -21.73 39.67 5.48
N ALA A 417 -21.29 39.63 4.24
CA ALA A 417 -20.04 38.98 3.82
C ALA A 417 -18.81 39.78 4.31
N GLN A 418 -18.85 41.12 4.23
CA GLN A 418 -17.79 41.97 4.76
C GLN A 418 -17.59 41.76 6.27
N ILE A 419 -18.69 41.63 7.04
CA ILE A 419 -18.64 41.33 8.48
C ILE A 419 -18.02 39.98 8.73
N GLY A 420 -18.40 38.94 7.98
CA GLY A 420 -17.83 37.59 8.08
C GLY A 420 -16.31 37.57 7.84
N LEU A 421 -15.85 38.24 6.79
CA LEU A 421 -14.43 38.31 6.42
C LEU A 421 -13.62 39.11 7.45
N ARG A 422 -14.17 40.22 7.94
CA ARG A 422 -13.56 41.07 9.02
C ARG A 422 -13.39 40.26 10.31
N ASN A 423 -14.29 39.34 10.60
CA ASN A 423 -14.22 38.49 11.78
C ASN A 423 -13.04 37.53 11.74
N VAL A 424 -12.70 37.01 10.57
CA VAL A 424 -11.48 36.15 10.38
C VAL A 424 -10.22 36.95 10.70
N GLY A 425 -10.11 38.18 10.24
CA GLY A 425 -8.96 39.06 10.51
C GLY A 425 -8.84 39.54 11.96
N ARG A 426 -9.97 39.69 12.68
CA ARG A 426 -9.98 40.19 14.07
C ARG A 426 -9.41 39.21 15.08
N ARG A 427 -9.55 37.88 14.84
CA ARG A 427 -9.05 36.81 15.74
C ARG A 427 -7.95 35.98 15.09
N ARG A 428 -6.89 36.62 14.59
CA ARG A 428 -5.83 36.03 13.75
C ARG A 428 -5.32 34.71 14.28
N ARG A 429 -4.90 34.62 15.55
CA ARG A 429 -4.31 33.40 16.11
C ARG A 429 -5.24 32.18 15.99
N ARG A 430 -6.52 32.38 16.27
CA ARG A 430 -7.51 31.30 16.18
C ARG A 430 -7.83 30.93 14.73
N SER A 431 -7.99 31.93 13.87
CA SER A 431 -8.24 31.74 12.45
C SER A 431 -7.08 30.99 11.80
N ILE A 432 -5.83 31.35 12.13
CA ILE A 432 -4.63 30.64 11.67
C ILE A 432 -4.62 29.19 12.17
N ALA A 433 -4.88 28.96 13.46
CA ALA A 433 -4.91 27.60 13.99
C ALA A 433 -5.99 26.73 13.32
N THR A 434 -7.19 27.28 13.08
CA THR A 434 -8.25 26.56 12.36
C THR A 434 -7.89 26.33 10.89
N ALA A 435 -7.30 27.33 10.22
CA ALA A 435 -6.83 27.20 8.84
C ALA A 435 -5.71 26.18 8.71
N LEU A 436 -4.78 26.09 9.68
CA LEU A 436 -3.74 25.06 9.71
C LEU A 436 -4.31 23.64 9.83
N VAL A 437 -5.34 23.43 10.66
CA VAL A 437 -6.00 22.11 10.75
C VAL A 437 -6.58 21.70 9.39
N ILE A 438 -7.26 22.61 8.70
CA ILE A 438 -7.79 22.37 7.35
C ILE A 438 -6.63 22.14 6.38
N ALA A 439 -5.57 22.92 6.48
CA ALA A 439 -4.41 22.85 5.61
C ALA A 439 -3.68 21.50 5.72
N PHE A 440 -3.48 20.97 6.91
CA PHE A 440 -2.91 19.64 7.11
C PHE A 440 -3.80 18.54 6.52
N ALA A 441 -5.12 18.62 6.70
CA ALA A 441 -6.03 17.63 6.15
C ALA A 441 -6.05 17.61 4.63
N VAL A 442 -6.26 18.78 4.03
CA VAL A 442 -6.32 18.93 2.57
C VAL A 442 -4.96 18.69 1.95
N GLY A 443 -3.87 19.14 2.61
CA GLY A 443 -2.50 18.88 2.17
C GLY A 443 -2.16 17.39 2.17
N THR A 444 -2.56 16.63 3.19
CA THR A 444 -2.40 15.18 3.22
C THR A 444 -3.17 14.49 2.08
N LEU A 445 -4.41 14.91 1.84
CA LEU A 445 -5.22 14.38 0.73
C LEU A 445 -4.55 14.66 -0.63
N LEU A 446 -4.07 15.90 -0.85
CA LEU A 446 -3.35 16.26 -2.08
C LEU A 446 -2.07 15.45 -2.25
N ALA A 447 -1.29 15.25 -1.18
CA ALA A 447 -0.06 14.46 -1.22
C ALA A 447 -0.33 12.99 -1.58
N VAL A 448 -1.37 12.38 -1.01
CA VAL A 448 -1.77 10.99 -1.34
C VAL A 448 -2.27 10.88 -2.78
N LEU A 449 -3.06 11.86 -3.26
CA LEU A 449 -3.52 11.88 -4.66
C LEU A 449 -2.36 12.09 -5.64
N GLY A 450 -1.36 12.92 -5.28
CA GLY A 450 -0.15 13.13 -6.07
C GLY A 450 0.67 11.85 -6.15
N LEU A 451 0.91 11.19 -5.02
CA LEU A 451 1.60 9.90 -4.99
C LEU A 451 0.89 8.84 -5.85
N ALA A 452 -0.44 8.76 -5.77
CA ALA A 452 -1.25 7.86 -6.60
C ALA A 452 -1.07 8.12 -8.09
N GLN A 453 -1.07 9.39 -8.48
CA GLN A 453 -0.86 9.80 -9.87
C GLN A 453 0.58 9.52 -10.32
N GLY A 454 1.56 9.79 -9.45
CA GLY A 454 2.98 9.48 -9.69
C GLY A 454 3.20 7.98 -9.93
N ALA A 455 2.63 7.12 -9.08
CA ALA A 455 2.70 5.67 -9.24
C ALA A 455 2.09 5.20 -10.57
N ALA A 456 0.89 5.68 -10.92
CA ALA A 456 0.28 5.34 -12.20
C ALA A 456 1.08 5.85 -13.40
N ASN A 457 1.75 6.99 -13.29
CA ASN A 457 2.62 7.52 -14.34
C ASN A 457 3.93 6.71 -14.43
N ALA A 458 4.48 6.25 -13.30
CA ALA A 458 5.65 5.37 -13.28
C ALA A 458 5.38 4.06 -14.04
N SER A 459 4.26 3.39 -13.73
CA SER A 459 3.85 2.18 -14.44
C SER A 459 3.69 2.42 -15.95
N ARG A 460 3.00 3.50 -16.34
CA ARG A 460 2.86 3.84 -17.77
C ARG A 460 4.20 4.14 -18.45
N ALA A 461 5.12 4.79 -17.75
CA ALA A 461 6.45 5.11 -18.29
C ALA A 461 7.29 3.84 -18.45
N SER A 462 7.27 2.93 -17.46
CA SER A 462 7.96 1.64 -17.53
C SER A 462 7.45 0.82 -18.71
N TRP A 463 6.12 0.65 -18.81
CA TRP A 463 5.51 -0.06 -19.95
C TRP A 463 5.65 0.68 -21.28
N GLY A 464 5.89 1.99 -21.27
CA GLY A 464 6.22 2.78 -22.46
C GLY A 464 7.55 2.41 -23.09
N ASP A 465 8.49 1.87 -22.32
CA ASP A 465 9.78 1.41 -22.79
C ASP A 465 9.70 0.05 -23.53
N HIS A 466 8.60 -0.67 -23.35
CA HIS A 466 8.31 -1.94 -24.04
C HIS A 466 7.76 -1.68 -25.44
N GLY A 467 8.42 -2.18 -26.45
CA GLY A 467 8.03 -2.00 -27.87
C GLY A 467 7.12 -3.09 -28.42
N GLU A 468 6.92 -4.17 -27.69
CA GLU A 468 6.02 -5.26 -28.04
C GLU A 468 4.57 -4.93 -27.70
N ASP A 469 3.62 -5.64 -28.33
CA ASP A 469 2.20 -5.67 -27.97
C ASP A 469 1.85 -6.91 -27.16
N VAL A 470 2.57 -8.01 -27.40
CA VAL A 470 2.34 -9.32 -26.78
C VAL A 470 3.68 -9.99 -26.48
N LYS A 471 3.79 -10.59 -25.29
CA LYS A 471 4.84 -11.54 -24.95
C LYS A 471 4.28 -12.94 -25.05
N ILE A 472 4.95 -13.84 -25.78
CA ILE A 472 4.62 -15.26 -25.93
C ILE A 472 5.66 -16.07 -25.22
N THR A 473 5.24 -16.88 -24.25
CA THR A 473 6.12 -17.76 -23.46
C THR A 473 5.74 -19.21 -23.72
N ALA A 474 6.74 -20.04 -24.04
CA ALA A 474 6.54 -21.49 -24.19
C ALA A 474 6.15 -22.09 -22.83
N GLN A 475 5.24 -23.03 -22.84
CA GLN A 475 4.81 -23.75 -21.66
C GLN A 475 5.18 -25.24 -21.77
N GLY A 476 5.49 -25.84 -20.61
CA GLY A 476 6.00 -27.19 -20.54
C GLY A 476 7.49 -27.27 -20.89
N HIS A 477 7.99 -28.49 -21.10
CA HIS A 477 9.43 -28.76 -21.15
C HIS A 477 10.05 -28.72 -22.54
N ARG A 478 9.20 -28.53 -23.57
CA ARG A 478 9.68 -28.60 -24.96
C ARG A 478 10.35 -27.28 -25.39
N GLY A 479 9.96 -26.16 -24.80
CA GLY A 479 10.42 -24.86 -25.27
C GLY A 479 9.96 -24.53 -26.69
N PHE A 480 10.52 -23.47 -27.28
CA PHE A 480 10.36 -23.23 -28.72
C PHE A 480 11.52 -23.85 -29.52
N ASP A 481 11.24 -24.28 -30.73
CA ASP A 481 12.21 -24.66 -31.74
C ASP A 481 12.10 -23.76 -32.98
N ALA A 482 12.91 -24.01 -34.00
CA ALA A 482 12.89 -23.23 -35.24
C ALA A 482 11.50 -23.25 -35.93
N THR A 483 10.73 -24.31 -35.76
CA THR A 483 9.38 -24.45 -36.29
C THR A 483 8.43 -23.52 -35.59
N ALA A 484 8.41 -23.52 -34.24
CA ALA A 484 7.57 -22.62 -33.43
C ALA A 484 7.90 -21.15 -33.73
N ALA A 485 9.19 -20.79 -33.76
CA ALA A 485 9.65 -19.46 -34.11
C ALA A 485 9.17 -19.01 -35.51
N SER A 486 9.18 -19.93 -36.49
CA SER A 486 8.70 -19.65 -37.85
C SER A 486 7.17 -19.45 -37.90
N LEU A 487 6.43 -20.25 -37.13
CA LEU A 487 4.96 -20.14 -37.00
C LEU A 487 4.54 -18.81 -36.40
N ILE A 488 5.24 -18.35 -35.33
CA ILE A 488 4.99 -17.03 -34.72
C ILE A 488 5.15 -15.91 -35.77
N ARG A 489 6.29 -15.93 -36.48
CA ARG A 489 6.60 -14.89 -37.48
C ARG A 489 5.68 -14.93 -38.71
N ALA A 490 5.19 -16.13 -39.10
CA ALA A 490 4.28 -16.29 -40.24
C ALA A 490 2.81 -15.99 -39.92
N THR A 491 2.45 -15.81 -38.63
CA THR A 491 1.06 -15.58 -38.25
C THR A 491 0.56 -14.21 -38.77
N PRO A 492 -0.58 -14.18 -39.52
CA PRO A 492 -1.14 -12.94 -40.01
C PRO A 492 -1.44 -11.94 -38.88
N GLY A 493 -0.95 -10.71 -39.02
CA GLY A 493 -1.08 -9.65 -38.01
C GLY A 493 0.21 -9.43 -37.20
N VAL A 494 1.20 -10.33 -37.30
CA VAL A 494 2.54 -10.13 -36.74
C VAL A 494 3.35 -9.24 -37.67
N ALA A 495 3.89 -8.14 -37.14
CA ALA A 495 4.83 -7.28 -37.85
C ALA A 495 6.28 -7.72 -37.61
N THR A 496 6.63 -7.96 -36.34
CA THR A 496 7.96 -8.46 -35.94
C THR A 496 7.82 -9.35 -34.72
N ALA A 497 8.70 -10.36 -34.62
CA ALA A 497 8.82 -11.23 -33.45
C ALA A 497 10.30 -11.34 -33.06
N GLU A 498 10.62 -10.92 -31.86
CA GLU A 498 11.98 -10.88 -31.31
C GLU A 498 12.11 -11.90 -30.16
N PRO A 499 13.11 -12.80 -30.20
CA PRO A 499 13.38 -13.68 -29.07
C PRO A 499 14.00 -12.90 -27.92
N MET A 500 13.62 -13.24 -26.71
CA MET A 500 14.17 -12.69 -25.47
C MET A 500 14.17 -13.76 -24.37
N PHE A 501 14.99 -13.55 -23.34
CA PHE A 501 15.05 -14.47 -22.22
C PHE A 501 15.24 -13.68 -20.91
N VAL A 502 14.50 -14.06 -19.89
CA VAL A 502 14.62 -13.46 -18.55
C VAL A 502 14.89 -14.57 -17.55
N THR A 503 15.86 -14.36 -16.66
CA THR A 503 16.17 -15.30 -15.58
C THR A 503 16.50 -14.56 -14.31
N ASP A 504 16.15 -15.16 -13.18
CA ASP A 504 16.50 -14.68 -11.85
C ASP A 504 17.98 -14.95 -11.58
N VAL A 505 18.62 -13.99 -10.92
CA VAL A 505 20.04 -14.04 -10.58
C VAL A 505 20.25 -13.39 -9.21
N ASN A 506 21.33 -13.81 -8.53
CA ASN A 506 21.72 -13.14 -7.31
C ASN A 506 23.00 -12.29 -7.55
N LEU A 507 22.93 -11.05 -7.08
CA LEU A 507 23.99 -10.07 -7.28
C LEU A 507 24.40 -9.50 -5.92
N ALA A 508 25.54 -9.98 -5.42
CA ALA A 508 26.08 -9.58 -4.11
C ALA A 508 25.06 -9.76 -2.96
N GLY A 509 24.30 -10.85 -2.97
CA GLY A 509 23.27 -11.17 -1.96
C GLY A 509 21.93 -10.46 -2.17
N LYS A 510 21.70 -9.88 -3.35
CA LYS A 510 20.42 -9.27 -3.74
C LYS A 510 19.84 -9.95 -4.97
N ASP A 511 18.56 -10.14 -4.95
CA ASP A 511 17.83 -10.64 -6.09
C ASP A 511 17.81 -9.60 -7.21
N ALA A 512 18.11 -10.05 -8.41
CA ALA A 512 18.15 -9.27 -9.63
C ALA A 512 17.70 -10.13 -10.81
N LYS A 513 17.46 -9.54 -11.98
CA LYS A 513 17.09 -10.28 -13.18
C LYS A 513 18.03 -9.92 -14.33
N ILE A 514 18.44 -10.95 -15.07
CA ILE A 514 19.06 -10.78 -16.38
C ILE A 514 17.96 -10.73 -17.43
N TRP A 515 17.96 -9.67 -18.22
CA TRP A 515 17.21 -9.53 -19.45
C TRP A 515 18.14 -9.73 -20.62
N ALA A 516 18.10 -10.90 -21.20
CA ALA A 516 18.87 -11.23 -22.40
C ALA A 516 18.04 -10.89 -23.64
N VAL A 517 18.48 -9.89 -24.38
CA VAL A 517 17.74 -9.37 -25.54
C VAL A 517 18.71 -9.22 -26.73
N THR A 518 18.14 -9.07 -27.93
CA THR A 518 18.94 -8.85 -29.13
C THR A 518 19.51 -7.43 -29.18
N GLN A 519 20.55 -7.20 -29.97
CA GLN A 519 21.16 -5.89 -30.12
C GLN A 519 20.17 -4.86 -30.70
N ALA A 520 19.36 -5.29 -31.66
CA ALA A 520 18.31 -4.48 -32.28
C ALA A 520 16.95 -4.71 -31.60
N THR A 521 16.93 -4.63 -30.25
CA THR A 521 15.74 -4.95 -29.49
C THR A 521 14.61 -3.94 -29.67
N MET A 522 13.36 -4.42 -29.56
CA MET A 522 12.17 -3.57 -29.48
C MET A 522 12.12 -2.74 -28.20
N PHE A 523 12.90 -3.11 -27.18
CA PHE A 523 12.96 -2.40 -25.92
C PHE A 523 13.67 -1.05 -26.07
N HIS A 524 13.03 0.03 -25.62
CA HIS A 524 13.58 1.38 -25.66
C HIS A 524 14.47 1.65 -24.45
N TYR A 525 15.76 1.38 -24.60
CA TYR A 525 16.73 1.60 -23.52
C TYR A 525 17.15 3.08 -23.42
N ARG A 526 17.26 3.55 -22.17
CA ARG A 526 17.69 4.90 -21.82
C ARG A 526 18.98 4.83 -21.02
N LEU A 527 20.08 5.32 -21.59
CA LEU A 527 21.39 5.27 -20.96
C LEU A 527 21.68 6.56 -20.17
N ALA A 528 22.14 6.41 -18.92
CA ALA A 528 22.71 7.49 -18.13
C ALA A 528 24.19 7.70 -18.48
N ALA A 529 24.91 6.60 -18.79
CA ALA A 529 26.32 6.63 -19.13
C ALA A 529 26.69 5.37 -19.95
N GLY A 530 27.78 5.45 -20.69
CA GLY A 530 28.29 4.34 -21.49
C GLY A 530 27.53 4.14 -22.81
N ARG A 531 27.42 2.89 -23.23
CA ARG A 531 26.80 2.51 -24.50
C ARG A 531 26.06 1.19 -24.40
N TRP A 532 25.21 0.88 -25.38
CA TRP A 532 24.64 -0.44 -25.61
C TRP A 532 25.66 -1.35 -26.28
N TYR A 533 25.44 -2.68 -26.22
CA TYR A 533 26.34 -3.62 -26.90
C TYR A 533 26.15 -3.58 -28.42
N THR A 534 27.21 -3.90 -29.11
CA THR A 534 27.32 -3.86 -30.57
C THR A 534 26.92 -5.20 -31.21
N PRO A 535 26.59 -5.23 -32.51
CA PRO A 535 26.34 -6.49 -33.22
C PRO A 535 27.52 -7.47 -33.14
N ALA A 536 28.77 -6.95 -33.15
CA ALA A 536 29.96 -7.77 -33.02
C ALA A 536 30.06 -8.43 -31.62
N GLU A 537 29.73 -7.69 -30.56
CA GLU A 537 29.68 -8.25 -29.20
C GLU A 537 28.58 -9.31 -29.02
N GLN A 538 27.47 -9.16 -29.71
CA GLN A 538 26.43 -10.19 -29.76
C GLN A 538 26.92 -11.43 -30.52
N GLN A 539 27.56 -11.27 -31.69
CA GLN A 539 28.08 -12.39 -32.49
C GLN A 539 29.20 -13.15 -31.78
N THR A 540 30.08 -12.44 -31.10
CA THR A 540 31.21 -13.03 -30.34
C THR A 540 30.79 -13.57 -28.96
N LYS A 541 29.52 -13.47 -28.60
CA LYS A 541 28.98 -13.89 -27.28
C LYS A 541 29.75 -13.21 -26.14
N ALA A 542 30.04 -11.91 -26.31
CA ALA A 542 30.82 -11.14 -25.36
C ALA A 542 30.10 -11.04 -24.00
N ARG A 543 30.85 -11.26 -22.91
CA ARG A 543 30.34 -11.12 -21.54
C ARG A 543 30.31 -9.64 -21.14
N VAL A 544 29.38 -8.90 -21.73
CA VAL A 544 29.15 -7.48 -21.46
C VAL A 544 27.75 -7.29 -20.90
N ALA A 545 27.58 -6.30 -20.00
CA ALA A 545 26.28 -5.98 -19.44
C ALA A 545 26.04 -4.47 -19.43
N VAL A 546 24.77 -4.09 -19.61
CA VAL A 546 24.25 -2.77 -19.26
C VAL A 546 23.46 -2.95 -17.97
N VAL A 547 23.84 -2.25 -16.91
CA VAL A 547 23.24 -2.40 -15.58
C VAL A 547 22.31 -1.23 -15.28
N GLU A 548 21.25 -1.49 -14.55
CA GLU A 548 20.39 -0.42 -14.05
C GLU A 548 21.14 0.44 -13.03
N ARG A 549 20.80 1.73 -12.97
CA ARG A 549 21.45 2.72 -12.09
C ARG A 549 21.42 2.30 -10.62
N ASP A 550 20.33 1.68 -10.17
CA ASP A 550 20.19 1.31 -8.77
C ASP A 550 21.07 0.12 -8.41
N ILE A 551 21.27 -0.83 -9.32
CA ILE A 551 22.30 -1.87 -9.19
C ILE A 551 23.68 -1.22 -9.09
N ALA A 552 24.03 -0.38 -10.06
CA ALA A 552 25.33 0.27 -10.09
C ALA A 552 25.64 1.03 -8.79
N ARG A 553 24.62 1.69 -8.22
CA ARG A 553 24.74 2.42 -6.95
C ARG A 553 24.94 1.48 -5.75
N VAL A 554 24.17 0.40 -5.67
CA VAL A 554 24.19 -0.53 -4.53
C VAL A 554 25.46 -1.36 -4.51
N THR A 555 25.92 -1.81 -5.68
CA THR A 555 27.17 -2.57 -5.83
C THR A 555 28.41 -1.67 -5.96
N SER A 556 28.23 -0.34 -5.98
CA SER A 556 29.29 0.64 -6.24
C SER A 556 30.03 0.41 -7.55
N THR A 557 29.37 -0.19 -8.56
CA THR A 557 29.94 -0.56 -9.85
C THR A 557 29.98 0.65 -10.79
N ARG A 558 31.10 0.82 -11.50
CA ARG A 558 31.33 1.88 -12.49
C ARG A 558 31.46 1.30 -13.90
N LEU A 559 31.40 2.16 -14.88
CA LEU A 559 31.71 1.78 -16.26
C LEU A 559 33.09 1.16 -16.37
N GLY A 560 33.19 0.01 -17.03
CA GLY A 560 34.41 -0.75 -17.23
C GLY A 560 34.69 -1.80 -16.16
N ASP A 561 34.04 -1.72 -14.99
CA ASP A 561 34.18 -2.70 -13.93
C ASP A 561 33.59 -4.05 -14.33
N THR A 562 34.04 -5.09 -13.63
CA THR A 562 33.49 -6.45 -13.78
C THR A 562 32.53 -6.74 -12.64
N ILE A 563 31.31 -7.15 -12.97
CA ILE A 563 30.28 -7.51 -12.01
C ILE A 563 30.09 -9.03 -12.00
N GLY A 564 30.18 -9.65 -10.83
CA GLY A 564 29.92 -11.07 -10.64
C GLY A 564 28.42 -11.31 -10.35
N VAL A 565 27.84 -12.26 -11.01
CA VAL A 565 26.42 -12.63 -10.94
C VAL A 565 26.31 -14.12 -10.68
N GLU A 566 25.58 -14.54 -9.65
CA GLU A 566 25.25 -15.94 -9.41
C GLU A 566 24.03 -16.33 -10.25
N THR A 567 24.17 -17.33 -11.12
CA THR A 567 23.10 -17.90 -11.95
C THR A 567 22.78 -19.32 -11.52
N ALA A 568 21.67 -19.89 -12.00
CA ALA A 568 21.33 -21.30 -11.77
C ALA A 568 22.46 -22.25 -12.18
N SER A 569 23.24 -21.90 -13.21
CA SER A 569 24.39 -22.70 -13.72
C SER A 569 25.72 -22.39 -13.02
N GLY A 570 25.74 -21.47 -12.04
CA GLY A 570 26.93 -21.05 -11.30
C GLY A 570 27.30 -19.57 -11.51
N PRO A 571 28.42 -19.12 -10.90
CA PRO A 571 28.85 -17.73 -10.97
C PRO A 571 29.35 -17.35 -12.37
N VAL A 572 28.90 -16.21 -12.86
CA VAL A 572 29.32 -15.62 -14.14
C VAL A 572 29.73 -14.18 -13.94
N SER A 573 30.69 -13.70 -14.68
CA SER A 573 31.13 -12.30 -14.62
C SER A 573 30.86 -11.60 -15.94
N PHE A 574 30.40 -10.34 -15.84
CA PHE A 574 30.14 -9.45 -17.00
C PHE A 574 30.91 -8.14 -16.83
N ARG A 575 31.44 -7.62 -17.93
CA ARG A 575 32.01 -6.27 -17.95
C ARG A 575 30.91 -5.23 -18.15
N VAL A 576 30.79 -4.26 -17.29
CA VAL A 576 29.78 -3.19 -17.37
C VAL A 576 30.18 -2.17 -18.44
N ILE A 577 29.37 -2.05 -19.49
CA ILE A 577 29.62 -1.15 -20.64
C ILE A 577 28.62 0.00 -20.69
N GLY A 578 27.53 -0.05 -19.94
CA GLY A 578 26.52 1.00 -19.86
C GLY A 578 25.77 0.98 -18.54
N ILE A 579 25.18 2.12 -18.21
CA ILE A 579 24.29 2.30 -17.05
C ILE A 579 22.94 2.80 -17.56
N SER A 580 21.88 2.02 -17.33
CA SER A 580 20.50 2.30 -17.74
C SER A 580 19.72 3.07 -16.67
N THR A 581 18.64 3.74 -17.09
CA THR A 581 17.67 4.43 -16.23
C THR A 581 16.23 3.99 -16.48
N ASN A 582 16.03 2.84 -17.09
CA ASN A 582 14.70 2.34 -17.45
C ASN A 582 13.87 1.89 -16.24
N GLN A 583 14.52 1.51 -15.14
CA GLN A 583 13.90 1.00 -13.90
C GLN A 583 13.08 -0.30 -14.08
N GLN A 584 13.53 -1.16 -14.99
CA GLN A 584 12.97 -2.51 -15.09
C GLN A 584 13.25 -3.29 -13.82
N GLU A 585 12.31 -4.16 -13.43
CA GLU A 585 12.39 -4.94 -12.18
C GLU A 585 12.71 -4.04 -10.96
N SER A 586 12.09 -2.87 -10.89
CA SER A 586 12.36 -1.87 -9.84
C SER A 586 13.82 -1.39 -9.78
N GLY A 587 14.50 -1.38 -10.93
CA GLY A 587 15.90 -0.96 -11.04
C GLY A 587 16.93 -2.05 -10.75
N THR A 588 16.50 -3.33 -10.73
CA THR A 588 17.38 -4.49 -10.50
C THR A 588 17.63 -5.35 -11.75
N ALA A 589 17.38 -4.82 -12.95
CA ALA A 589 17.65 -5.52 -14.19
C ALA A 589 19.09 -5.32 -14.69
N LEU A 590 19.63 -6.37 -15.30
CA LEU A 590 20.86 -6.34 -16.10
C LEU A 590 20.53 -6.75 -17.54
N PHE A 591 20.94 -5.95 -18.51
CA PHE A 591 20.75 -6.29 -19.92
C PHE A 591 22.02 -6.88 -20.49
N VAL A 592 21.91 -8.06 -21.10
CA VAL A 592 23.04 -8.78 -21.71
C VAL A 592 22.68 -9.26 -23.11
N PRO A 593 23.65 -9.53 -24.01
CA PRO A 593 23.35 -10.10 -25.31
C PRO A 593 22.71 -11.49 -25.18
N LEU A 594 21.60 -11.72 -25.88
CA LEU A 594 20.88 -13.01 -25.85
C LEU A 594 21.78 -14.21 -26.17
N THR A 595 22.64 -14.06 -27.18
CA THR A 595 23.59 -15.10 -27.59
C THR A 595 24.61 -15.48 -26.50
N THR A 596 24.93 -14.53 -25.62
CA THR A 596 25.79 -14.77 -24.45
C THR A 596 25.10 -15.68 -23.45
N MET A 597 23.81 -15.47 -23.19
CA MET A 597 23.03 -16.31 -22.27
C MET A 597 22.86 -17.74 -22.83
N HIS A 598 22.56 -17.92 -24.11
CA HIS A 598 22.53 -19.23 -24.73
C HIS A 598 23.85 -20.00 -24.55
N ALA A 599 24.98 -19.30 -24.59
CA ALA A 599 26.29 -19.94 -24.39
C ALA A 599 26.57 -20.29 -22.90
N LEU A 600 25.90 -19.63 -21.96
CA LEU A 600 26.09 -19.83 -20.53
C LEU A 600 25.11 -20.86 -19.93
N LEU A 601 23.99 -21.12 -20.62
CA LEU A 601 22.96 -22.02 -20.13
C LEU A 601 23.05 -23.35 -20.90
N PRO A 602 23.55 -24.44 -20.29
CA PRO A 602 23.64 -25.74 -20.94
C PRO A 602 22.25 -26.23 -21.36
N GLY A 603 22.16 -26.68 -22.61
CA GLY A 603 20.92 -27.31 -23.17
C GLY A 603 19.84 -26.33 -23.62
N MET A 604 20.10 -25.02 -23.59
CA MET A 604 19.21 -24.04 -24.19
C MET A 604 19.50 -23.88 -25.69
N SER A 605 18.49 -24.03 -26.52
CA SER A 605 18.61 -23.79 -27.98
C SER A 605 18.43 -22.28 -28.28
N PRO A 606 18.93 -21.81 -29.45
CA PRO A 606 18.73 -20.42 -29.85
C PRO A 606 17.26 -20.01 -29.99
N GLU A 607 16.36 -20.94 -30.19
CA GLU A 607 14.92 -20.71 -30.34
C GLU A 607 14.15 -20.95 -29.04
N ASP A 608 14.78 -21.54 -28.03
CA ASP A 608 14.16 -21.82 -26.72
C ASP A 608 14.08 -20.56 -25.83
N ASN A 609 13.30 -19.59 -26.29
CA ASN A 609 13.17 -18.27 -25.68
C ASN A 609 11.70 -17.86 -25.61
N ASP A 610 11.43 -16.84 -24.81
CA ASP A 610 10.22 -16.05 -24.96
C ASP A 610 10.27 -15.22 -26.26
N TYR A 611 9.12 -14.84 -26.78
CA TYR A 611 9.03 -13.96 -27.95
C TYR A 611 8.26 -12.69 -27.63
N TRP A 612 8.87 -11.57 -27.91
CA TRP A 612 8.17 -10.28 -27.99
C TRP A 612 7.62 -10.11 -29.39
N VAL A 613 6.33 -9.88 -29.49
CA VAL A 613 5.61 -9.73 -30.75
C VAL A 613 5.04 -8.33 -30.86
N ARG A 614 5.39 -7.64 -31.94
CA ARG A 614 4.74 -6.40 -32.35
C ARG A 614 3.74 -6.73 -33.45
N THR A 615 2.51 -6.25 -33.30
CA THR A 615 1.45 -6.41 -34.30
C THR A 615 1.51 -5.31 -35.35
N THR A 616 0.87 -5.53 -36.50
CA THR A 616 0.83 -4.55 -37.60
C THR A 616 0.06 -3.27 -37.26
N SER A 617 -0.75 -3.30 -36.19
CA SER A 617 -1.43 -2.13 -35.62
C SER A 617 -1.63 -2.34 -34.12
N HIS A 618 -1.50 -1.27 -33.35
CA HIS A 618 -1.70 -1.27 -31.89
C HIS A 618 -3.19 -1.23 -31.45
N ALA A 619 -4.14 -1.45 -32.39
CA ALA A 619 -5.56 -1.54 -32.06
C ALA A 619 -5.83 -2.81 -31.24
N HIS A 620 -6.49 -2.68 -30.07
CA HIS A 620 -6.72 -3.79 -29.15
C HIS A 620 -7.37 -5.00 -29.83
N ALA A 621 -8.39 -4.78 -30.68
CA ALA A 621 -9.05 -5.86 -31.42
C ALA A 621 -8.09 -6.63 -32.34
N LEU A 622 -7.11 -5.97 -32.97
CA LEU A 622 -6.10 -6.64 -33.78
C LEU A 622 -5.09 -7.39 -32.91
N ILE A 623 -4.65 -6.80 -31.82
CA ILE A 623 -3.76 -7.45 -30.84
C ILE A 623 -4.43 -8.73 -30.34
N ASP A 624 -5.66 -8.66 -29.86
CA ASP A 624 -6.40 -9.81 -29.32
C ASP A 624 -6.56 -10.94 -30.39
N SER A 625 -7.02 -10.55 -31.59
CA SER A 625 -7.21 -11.54 -32.67
C SER A 625 -5.90 -12.15 -33.18
N THR A 626 -4.80 -11.37 -33.15
CA THR A 626 -3.46 -11.87 -33.53
C THR A 626 -2.91 -12.80 -32.45
N THR A 627 -3.05 -12.43 -31.18
CA THR A 627 -2.67 -13.26 -30.04
C THR A 627 -3.39 -14.60 -30.09
N THR A 628 -4.72 -14.60 -30.25
CA THR A 628 -5.50 -15.84 -30.37
C THR A 628 -5.04 -16.71 -31.53
N ARG A 629 -4.75 -16.12 -32.72
CA ARG A 629 -4.22 -16.87 -33.86
C ARG A 629 -2.85 -17.48 -33.60
N ILE A 630 -1.94 -16.76 -32.94
CA ILE A 630 -0.63 -17.28 -32.54
C ILE A 630 -0.83 -18.49 -31.59
N GLU A 631 -1.66 -18.33 -30.58
CA GLU A 631 -1.95 -19.37 -29.61
C GLU A 631 -2.58 -20.58 -30.23
N ASP A 632 -3.58 -20.42 -31.10
CA ASP A 632 -4.25 -21.54 -31.80
C ASP A 632 -3.29 -22.26 -32.75
N THR A 633 -2.49 -21.48 -33.51
CA THR A 633 -1.50 -22.06 -34.44
C THR A 633 -0.44 -22.87 -33.72
N LEU A 634 0.14 -22.33 -32.64
CA LEU A 634 1.16 -23.00 -31.86
C LEU A 634 0.59 -24.23 -31.12
N THR A 635 -0.59 -24.08 -30.52
CA THR A 635 -1.27 -25.19 -29.84
C THR A 635 -1.59 -26.35 -30.80
N ALA A 636 -2.08 -26.05 -32.01
CA ALA A 636 -2.36 -27.04 -33.02
C ALA A 636 -1.10 -27.81 -33.48
N HIS A 637 0.08 -27.25 -33.34
CA HIS A 637 1.37 -27.90 -33.63
C HIS A 637 2.05 -28.48 -32.38
N GLY A 638 1.35 -28.53 -31.22
CA GLY A 638 1.89 -29.16 -30.01
C GLY A 638 2.82 -28.24 -29.20
N TYR A 639 2.70 -26.91 -29.36
CA TYR A 639 3.40 -25.91 -28.56
C TYR A 639 2.38 -25.13 -27.68
N PRO A 640 2.10 -25.59 -26.46
CA PRO A 640 1.26 -24.83 -25.54
C PRO A 640 2.01 -23.56 -25.13
N VAL A 641 1.30 -22.42 -25.16
CA VAL A 641 1.90 -21.10 -24.87
C VAL A 641 1.04 -20.30 -23.92
N ASN A 642 1.70 -19.47 -23.15
CA ASN A 642 1.10 -18.36 -22.42
C ASN A 642 1.37 -17.05 -23.18
N SER A 643 0.34 -16.23 -23.30
CA SER A 643 0.45 -14.91 -23.93
C SER A 643 0.13 -13.81 -22.91
N GLU A 644 1.05 -12.89 -22.76
CA GLU A 644 0.86 -11.69 -21.94
C GLU A 644 0.68 -10.47 -22.84
N ILE A 645 -0.55 -9.97 -22.89
CA ILE A 645 -0.89 -8.78 -23.67
C ILE A 645 -0.53 -7.52 -22.88
N LYS A 646 0.34 -6.68 -23.42
CA LYS A 646 0.89 -5.48 -22.78
C LYS A 646 -0.19 -4.55 -22.21
N TYR A 647 -1.22 -4.20 -23.00
CA TYR A 647 -2.25 -3.26 -22.52
C TYR A 647 -3.10 -3.86 -21.38
N VAL A 648 -3.29 -5.19 -21.34
CA VAL A 648 -3.98 -5.89 -20.26
C VAL A 648 -3.13 -5.89 -18.99
N ARG A 649 -1.84 -6.20 -19.11
CA ARG A 649 -0.89 -6.17 -17.99
C ARG A 649 -0.81 -4.76 -17.38
N LEU A 650 -0.65 -3.74 -18.22
CA LEU A 650 -0.64 -2.36 -17.77
C LEU A 650 -1.95 -1.98 -17.06
N ALA A 651 -3.11 -2.40 -17.61
CA ALA A 651 -4.40 -2.12 -16.97
C ALA A 651 -4.50 -2.78 -15.59
N ASN A 652 -4.05 -4.03 -15.46
CA ASN A 652 -4.04 -4.77 -14.19
C ASN A 652 -3.08 -4.14 -13.16
N GLU A 653 -1.89 -3.74 -13.58
CA GLU A 653 -0.92 -3.05 -12.71
C GLU A 653 -1.45 -1.70 -12.22
N VAL A 654 -2.04 -0.91 -13.12
CA VAL A 654 -2.69 0.36 -12.75
C VAL A 654 -3.87 0.13 -11.81
N ALA A 655 -4.65 -0.95 -12.00
CA ALA A 655 -5.75 -1.31 -11.11
C ALA A 655 -5.25 -1.75 -9.72
N SER A 656 -4.18 -2.54 -9.65
CA SER A 656 -3.53 -2.93 -8.39
C SER A 656 -3.01 -1.70 -7.65
N ASN A 657 -2.28 -0.82 -8.32
CA ASN A 657 -1.82 0.45 -7.76
C ASN A 657 -2.99 1.33 -7.28
N ARG A 658 -4.13 1.31 -7.99
CA ARG A 658 -5.34 2.01 -7.57
C ARG A 658 -5.91 1.45 -6.28
N THR A 659 -5.90 0.15 -6.07
CA THR A 659 -6.36 -0.50 -4.83
C THR A 659 -5.51 -0.05 -3.64
N ILE A 660 -4.19 -0.05 -3.78
CA ILE A 660 -3.26 0.44 -2.75
C ILE A 660 -3.52 1.93 -2.45
N THR A 661 -3.61 2.75 -3.50
CA THR A 661 -3.80 4.20 -3.35
C THR A 661 -5.18 4.55 -2.79
N THR A 662 -6.22 3.77 -3.11
CA THR A 662 -7.56 3.94 -2.53
C THR A 662 -7.56 3.64 -1.04
N THR A 663 -6.83 2.61 -0.61
CA THR A 663 -6.65 2.28 0.80
C THR A 663 -5.92 3.40 1.55
N LEU A 664 -4.84 3.94 0.98
CA LEU A 664 -4.14 5.09 1.54
C LEU A 664 -5.03 6.35 1.58
N ALA A 665 -5.83 6.59 0.54
CA ALA A 665 -6.78 7.69 0.50
C ALA A 665 -7.88 7.56 1.55
N ALA A 666 -8.36 6.34 1.84
CA ALA A 666 -9.33 6.09 2.90
C ALA A 666 -8.77 6.47 4.29
N VAL A 667 -7.50 6.16 4.55
CA VAL A 667 -6.81 6.59 5.77
C VAL A 667 -6.58 8.11 5.76
N GLY A 668 -6.20 8.70 4.63
CA GLY A 668 -6.12 10.15 4.46
C GLY A 668 -7.45 10.85 4.71
N PHE A 669 -8.57 10.24 4.30
CA PHE A 669 -9.91 10.76 4.58
C PHE A 669 -10.24 10.77 6.09
N LEU A 670 -9.68 9.84 6.87
CA LEU A 670 -9.77 9.89 8.33
C LEU A 670 -9.17 11.19 8.89
N VAL A 671 -8.03 11.63 8.36
CA VAL A 671 -7.41 12.92 8.74
C VAL A 671 -8.31 14.10 8.39
N VAL A 672 -8.96 14.07 7.23
CA VAL A 672 -9.96 15.08 6.83
C VAL A 672 -11.14 15.07 7.81
N ALA A 673 -11.67 13.91 8.18
CA ALA A 673 -12.76 13.78 9.13
C ALA A 673 -12.40 14.36 10.52
N ILE A 674 -11.20 14.07 11.03
CA ILE A 674 -10.65 14.65 12.26
C ILE A 674 -10.64 16.16 12.18
N SER A 675 -10.12 16.71 11.10
CA SER A 675 -10.00 18.15 10.88
C SER A 675 -11.35 18.84 10.76
N MET A 676 -12.31 18.18 10.13
CA MET A 676 -13.68 18.69 10.00
C MET A 676 -14.41 18.69 11.36
N ALA A 677 -14.23 17.65 12.18
CA ALA A 677 -14.73 17.64 13.56
C ALA A 677 -14.13 18.81 14.37
N GLY A 678 -12.84 19.09 14.15
CA GLY A 678 -12.15 20.23 14.70
C GLY A 678 -12.74 21.58 14.29
N LEU A 679 -13.01 21.75 13.03
CA LEU A 679 -13.68 22.96 12.49
C LEU A 679 -15.06 23.14 13.10
N ALA A 680 -15.86 22.07 13.19
CA ALA A 680 -17.18 22.11 13.84
C ALA A 680 -17.10 22.59 15.29
N GLY A 681 -16.14 22.05 16.06
CA GLY A 681 -15.87 22.46 17.44
C GLY A 681 -15.46 23.93 17.55
N ALA A 682 -14.55 24.37 16.70
CA ALA A 682 -14.04 25.74 16.66
C ALA A 682 -15.15 26.76 16.34
N LEU A 683 -15.99 26.47 15.34
CA LEU A 683 -17.10 27.34 14.95
C LEU A 683 -18.23 27.32 15.97
N THR A 684 -18.57 26.16 16.53
CA THR A 684 -19.55 26.08 17.63
C THR A 684 -19.13 26.99 18.79
N THR A 685 -17.87 26.95 19.15
CA THR A 685 -17.31 27.85 20.19
C THR A 685 -17.39 29.33 19.80
N SER A 686 -17.04 29.65 18.52
CA SER A 686 -17.12 31.03 18.04
C SER A 686 -18.54 31.60 18.15
N ILE A 687 -19.53 30.79 17.87
CA ILE A 687 -20.94 31.15 17.99
C ILE A 687 -21.32 31.42 19.43
N PHE A 688 -20.91 30.57 20.37
CA PHE A 688 -21.22 30.72 21.78
C PHE A 688 -20.56 31.97 22.39
N GLU A 689 -19.33 32.30 22.02
CA GLU A 689 -18.65 33.50 22.45
C GLU A 689 -19.31 34.81 21.98
N ARG A 690 -20.02 34.75 20.84
CA ARG A 690 -20.67 35.90 20.21
C ARG A 690 -22.18 35.97 20.44
N ARG A 691 -22.72 35.29 21.45
CA ARG A 691 -24.14 35.27 21.74
C ARG A 691 -24.68 36.71 21.95
N ARG A 692 -23.92 37.56 22.64
CA ARG A 692 -24.28 38.97 22.87
C ARG A 692 -24.27 39.75 21.57
N GLU A 693 -23.23 39.62 20.72
CA GLU A 693 -23.18 40.28 19.41
C GLU A 693 -24.36 39.87 18.54
N ILE A 694 -24.71 38.57 18.54
CA ILE A 694 -25.85 38.01 17.80
C ILE A 694 -27.17 38.58 18.37
N GLY A 695 -27.29 38.68 19.70
CA GLY A 695 -28.44 39.30 20.38
C GLY A 695 -28.63 40.76 19.98
N ILE A 696 -27.56 41.56 19.98
CA ILE A 696 -27.59 42.98 19.54
C ILE A 696 -27.96 43.08 18.08
N LEU A 697 -27.35 42.29 17.19
CA LEU A 697 -27.70 42.27 15.75
C LEU A 697 -29.18 41.96 15.54
N ARG A 698 -29.73 41.02 16.31
CA ARG A 698 -31.15 40.67 16.21
C ARG A 698 -32.07 41.73 16.81
N SER A 699 -31.66 42.43 17.86
CA SER A 699 -32.46 43.51 18.43
C SER A 699 -32.57 44.73 17.50
N ILE A 700 -31.56 44.96 16.65
CA ILE A 700 -31.57 45.97 15.58
C ILE A 700 -32.14 45.48 14.24
N GLY A 701 -32.83 44.32 14.22
CA GLY A 701 -33.62 43.84 13.08
C GLY A 701 -32.93 42.84 12.15
N ALA A 702 -31.74 42.33 12.48
CA ALA A 702 -31.09 41.30 11.63
C ALA A 702 -31.90 40.00 11.61
N ARG A 703 -32.17 39.49 10.41
CA ARG A 703 -32.93 38.27 10.21
C ARG A 703 -32.02 37.03 10.42
N ALA A 704 -32.61 35.88 10.72
CA ALA A 704 -31.89 34.63 10.89
C ALA A 704 -31.02 34.25 9.65
N ARG A 705 -31.45 34.67 8.45
CA ARG A 705 -30.67 34.47 7.20
C ARG A 705 -29.39 35.31 7.15
N ASP A 706 -29.40 36.49 7.77
CA ASP A 706 -28.25 37.42 7.77
C ASP A 706 -27.15 36.87 8.69
N ILE A 707 -27.56 36.38 9.86
CA ILE A 707 -26.64 35.67 10.78
C ILE A 707 -26.04 34.42 10.10
N ARG A 708 -26.87 33.61 9.42
CA ARG A 708 -26.39 32.46 8.65
C ARG A 708 -25.38 32.86 7.57
N ARG A 709 -25.61 33.94 6.83
CA ARG A 709 -24.68 34.44 5.81
C ARG A 709 -23.37 34.93 6.42
N ILE A 710 -23.35 35.58 7.55
CA ILE A 710 -22.13 36.04 8.23
C ILE A 710 -21.25 34.85 8.60
N PHE A 711 -21.81 33.83 9.26
CA PHE A 711 -21.05 32.64 9.64
C PHE A 711 -20.66 31.75 8.46
N ALA A 712 -21.52 31.61 7.44
CA ALA A 712 -21.18 30.89 6.23
C ALA A 712 -19.99 31.54 5.49
N THR A 713 -19.97 32.89 5.40
CA THR A 713 -18.83 33.60 4.80
C THR A 713 -17.55 33.44 5.61
N GLU A 714 -17.64 33.49 6.96
CA GLU A 714 -16.50 33.19 7.85
C GLU A 714 -15.96 31.77 7.60
N THR A 715 -16.85 30.78 7.48
CA THR A 715 -16.50 29.38 7.19
C THR A 715 -15.83 29.24 5.81
N ILE A 716 -16.40 29.83 4.78
CA ILE A 716 -15.85 29.83 3.42
C ILE A 716 -14.47 30.47 3.39
N ALA A 717 -14.29 31.59 4.08
CA ALA A 717 -13.01 32.28 4.13
C ALA A 717 -11.94 31.44 4.84
N LEU A 718 -12.27 30.79 5.96
CA LEU A 718 -11.37 29.87 6.67
C LEU A 718 -11.04 28.65 5.84
N ALA A 719 -12.01 28.07 5.12
CA ALA A 719 -11.82 26.95 4.22
C ALA A 719 -10.87 27.34 3.06
N ALA A 720 -11.08 28.50 2.45
CA ALA A 720 -10.25 28.99 1.34
C ALA A 720 -8.81 29.30 1.80
N ILE A 721 -8.64 29.94 2.97
CA ILE A 721 -7.30 30.20 3.55
C ILE A 721 -6.62 28.87 3.88
N GLY A 722 -7.34 27.92 4.50
CA GLY A 722 -6.82 26.60 4.81
C GLY A 722 -6.40 25.83 3.55
N TRP A 723 -7.20 25.87 2.49
CA TRP A 723 -6.87 25.28 1.20
C TRP A 723 -5.64 25.95 0.56
N LEU A 724 -5.52 27.29 0.62
CA LEU A 724 -4.35 27.98 0.08
C LEU A 724 -3.05 27.57 0.80
N ILE A 725 -3.11 27.42 2.13
CA ILE A 725 -1.97 26.93 2.93
C ILE A 725 -1.74 25.42 2.69
N ALA A 726 -2.79 24.67 2.35
CA ALA A 726 -2.68 23.24 2.04
C ALA A 726 -1.82 22.95 0.80
N ILE A 727 -1.77 23.87 -0.17
CA ILE A 727 -0.98 23.70 -1.39
C ILE A 727 0.52 23.49 -1.08
N PRO A 728 1.22 24.43 -0.42
CA PRO A 728 2.64 24.21 -0.08
C PRO A 728 2.85 23.05 0.89
N ILE A 729 1.93 22.83 1.85
CA ILE A 729 2.03 21.68 2.77
C ILE A 729 1.89 20.37 1.99
N GLY A 730 0.91 20.25 1.11
CA GLY A 730 0.71 19.07 0.28
C GLY A 730 1.90 18.79 -0.64
N TYR A 731 2.45 19.84 -1.27
CA TYR A 731 3.65 19.76 -2.09
C TYR A 731 4.86 19.22 -1.32
N LEU A 732 5.15 19.80 -0.16
CA LEU A 732 6.27 19.36 0.69
C LEU A 732 6.06 17.94 1.22
N LEU A 733 4.84 17.60 1.61
CA LEU A 733 4.50 16.28 2.12
C LEU A 733 4.60 15.21 1.02
N GLU A 734 4.09 15.48 -0.19
CA GLU A 734 4.24 14.57 -1.32
C GLU A 734 5.71 14.34 -1.67
N ARG A 735 6.50 15.42 -1.73
CA ARG A 735 7.95 15.33 -1.97
C ARG A 735 8.65 14.49 -0.90
N PHE A 736 8.24 14.64 0.36
CA PHE A 736 8.74 13.82 1.46
C PHE A 736 8.32 12.35 1.33
N LEU A 737 7.05 12.07 0.96
CA LEU A 737 6.56 10.71 0.75
C LEU A 737 7.28 10.02 -0.43
N VAL A 738 7.47 10.73 -1.54
CA VAL A 738 8.22 10.22 -2.71
C VAL A 738 9.69 9.95 -2.32
N TRP A 739 10.32 10.87 -1.61
CA TRP A 739 11.69 10.67 -1.09
C TRP A 739 11.76 9.44 -0.15
N MET A 740 10.82 9.32 0.77
CA MET A 740 10.73 8.19 1.70
C MET A 740 10.54 6.86 0.95
N LEU A 741 9.69 6.84 -0.08
CA LEU A 741 9.43 5.66 -0.90
C LEU A 741 10.71 5.20 -1.60
N LYS A 742 11.47 6.14 -2.16
CA LYS A 742 12.76 5.85 -2.78
C LYS A 742 13.79 5.30 -1.79
N GLN A 743 13.90 5.89 -0.59
CA GLN A 743 14.87 5.45 0.42
C GLN A 743 14.50 4.13 1.09
N VAL A 744 13.22 3.86 1.22
CA VAL A 744 12.72 2.73 2.02
C VAL A 744 12.37 1.52 1.15
N ALA A 745 11.74 1.78 0.00
CA ALA A 745 11.21 0.74 -0.88
C ALA A 745 12.03 0.59 -2.18
N ASN A 746 13.00 1.44 -2.39
CA ASN A 746 13.76 1.55 -3.64
C ASN A 746 12.88 1.73 -4.90
N VAL A 747 11.67 2.25 -4.71
CA VAL A 747 10.73 2.54 -5.80
C VAL A 747 10.84 4.02 -6.17
N ASP A 748 11.22 4.29 -7.39
CA ASP A 748 11.36 5.66 -7.90
C ASP A 748 10.03 6.12 -8.54
N VAL A 749 9.18 6.73 -7.73
CA VAL A 749 7.92 7.30 -8.21
C VAL A 749 8.19 8.75 -8.64
N PRO A 750 7.85 9.14 -9.88
CA PRO A 750 8.01 10.52 -10.31
C PRO A 750 7.11 11.44 -9.48
N PHE A 751 7.67 12.52 -8.99
CA PHE A 751 6.92 13.56 -8.31
C PHE A 751 5.88 14.17 -9.27
N THR A 752 4.60 14.10 -8.91
CA THR A 752 3.50 14.54 -9.78
C THR A 752 2.43 15.25 -8.96
N PHE A 753 2.64 16.55 -8.70
CA PHE A 753 1.68 17.31 -7.90
C PHE A 753 0.30 17.40 -8.60
N PRO A 754 -0.82 17.07 -7.92
CA PRO A 754 -2.11 16.83 -8.54
C PRO A 754 -2.88 18.11 -8.83
N LEU A 755 -2.35 19.00 -9.69
CA LEU A 755 -2.91 20.33 -10.02
C LEU A 755 -4.38 20.27 -10.44
N ARG A 756 -4.77 19.23 -11.18
CA ARG A 756 -6.16 19.04 -11.65
C ARG A 756 -7.17 18.87 -10.51
N TYR A 757 -6.73 18.40 -9.34
CA TYR A 757 -7.61 18.22 -8.18
C TYR A 757 -7.69 19.42 -7.26
N LEU A 758 -6.92 20.50 -7.50
CA LEU A 758 -6.94 21.69 -6.64
C LEU A 758 -8.31 22.36 -6.57
N ALA A 759 -8.97 22.53 -7.71
CA ALA A 759 -10.32 23.12 -7.75
C ALA A 759 -11.35 22.22 -7.06
N LEU A 760 -11.26 20.90 -7.29
CA LEU A 760 -12.13 19.92 -6.64
C LEU A 760 -11.90 19.87 -5.12
N ALA A 761 -10.64 19.94 -4.68
CA ALA A 761 -10.28 20.01 -3.26
C ALA A 761 -10.83 21.28 -2.60
N LEU A 762 -10.76 22.44 -3.27
CA LEU A 762 -11.37 23.69 -2.80
C LEU A 762 -12.88 23.53 -2.66
N ALA A 763 -13.56 23.09 -3.72
CA ALA A 763 -15.00 22.90 -3.70
C ALA A 763 -15.44 21.91 -2.61
N GLY A 764 -14.76 20.76 -2.52
CA GLY A 764 -15.00 19.76 -1.48
C GLY A 764 -14.78 20.30 -0.07
N THR A 765 -13.70 21.04 0.15
CA THR A 765 -13.41 21.65 1.45
C THR A 765 -14.49 22.66 1.85
N ILE A 766 -14.93 23.52 0.94
CA ILE A 766 -16.00 24.50 1.20
C ILE A 766 -17.33 23.78 1.49
N VAL A 767 -17.70 22.80 0.67
CA VAL A 767 -18.93 22.04 0.85
C VAL A 767 -18.95 21.32 2.20
N LEU A 768 -17.88 20.57 2.53
CA LEU A 768 -17.75 19.87 3.79
C LEU A 768 -17.78 20.83 4.99
N ALA A 769 -17.04 21.94 4.92
CA ALA A 769 -17.03 22.95 5.95
C ALA A 769 -18.43 23.55 6.18
N LEU A 770 -19.17 23.86 5.12
CA LEU A 770 -20.54 24.36 5.21
C LEU A 770 -21.51 23.33 5.77
N LEU A 771 -21.46 22.07 5.31
CA LEU A 771 -22.30 20.98 5.80
C LEU A 771 -22.14 20.76 7.29
N ILE A 772 -20.91 20.67 7.77
CA ILE A 772 -20.61 20.43 9.18
C ILE A 772 -21.03 21.61 10.06
N THR A 773 -20.92 22.83 9.56
CA THR A 773 -21.29 24.04 10.30
C THR A 773 -22.75 24.42 10.21
N LEU A 774 -23.54 23.78 9.35
CA LEU A 774 -24.98 24.03 9.17
C LEU A 774 -25.78 23.88 10.48
N LEU A 775 -25.54 22.83 11.26
CA LEU A 775 -26.22 22.59 12.53
C LEU A 775 -25.91 23.65 13.60
N PRO A 776 -24.64 23.99 13.91
CA PRO A 776 -24.32 25.08 14.82
C PRO A 776 -24.86 26.43 14.36
N ILE A 777 -24.74 26.75 13.07
CA ILE A 777 -25.23 28.00 12.50
C ILE A 777 -26.76 28.12 12.59
N ARG A 778 -27.49 27.05 12.29
CA ARG A 778 -28.96 27.02 12.40
C ARG A 778 -29.41 27.24 13.85
N ARG A 779 -28.73 26.63 14.82
CA ARG A 779 -29.00 26.83 16.25
C ARG A 779 -28.73 28.29 16.70
N ALA A 780 -27.63 28.85 16.25
CA ALA A 780 -27.27 30.24 16.52
C ALA A 780 -28.29 31.26 15.96
N ALA A 781 -28.74 31.02 14.72
CA ALA A 781 -29.71 31.87 14.04
C ALA A 781 -31.12 31.91 14.69
N ARG A 782 -31.46 30.86 15.45
CA ARG A 782 -32.75 30.72 16.16
C ARG A 782 -32.71 31.23 17.61
N TYR A 783 -31.57 31.75 18.11
CA TYR A 783 -31.44 32.15 19.50
C TYR A 783 -32.36 33.37 19.83
N PRO A 784 -33.22 33.31 20.86
CA PRO A 784 -34.13 34.40 21.20
C PRO A 784 -33.34 35.62 21.72
N PRO A 785 -33.65 36.86 21.28
CA PRO A 785 -32.91 38.05 21.70
C PRO A 785 -32.96 38.31 23.23
N GLY A 786 -34.08 38.03 23.87
CA GLY A 786 -34.29 38.23 25.31
C GLY A 786 -33.36 37.33 26.18
N HIS A 787 -33.02 36.14 25.75
CA HIS A 787 -32.08 35.27 26.47
C HIS A 787 -30.63 35.72 26.28
N ALA A 788 -30.30 36.35 25.14
CA ALA A 788 -28.93 36.80 24.86
C ALA A 788 -28.54 38.06 25.67
N LEU A 789 -29.54 38.86 26.08
CA LEU A 789 -29.33 40.11 26.86
C LEU A 789 -29.47 39.93 28.38
N ARG A 790 -30.13 38.85 28.85
CA ARG A 790 -30.44 38.60 30.27
C ARG A 790 -29.29 38.00 31.09
N TYR A 791 -28.23 37.51 30.42
CA TYR A 791 -27.03 36.97 31.05
C TYR A 791 -25.80 37.89 30.85
N ALA A 792 -26.03 39.20 30.95
CA ALA A 792 -24.98 40.22 31.01
C ALA A 792 -24.74 40.66 32.45
#